data_c69a1f0ac3837990184b83cfbd07fd2e
#
_entry.id   c69a1f0ac3837990184b83cfbd07fd2e
#
_cell.length_a   1.000
_cell.length_b   1.000
_cell.length_c   1.000
_cell.angle_alpha   90.00
_cell.angle_beta   90.00
_cell.angle_gamma   90.00
#
_symmetry.space_group_name_H-M   'P 1'
#
loop_
_entity.id
_entity.type
_entity.pdbx_description
1 polymer ?
#
loop_
_entity_poly.entity_id
_entity_poly.type
_entity_poly.pdbx_seq_one_letter_code
_entity_poly.pdbx_strand_id
1 'polypeptide(L)'
;MKRFVLLLFWSSLLAAQSNRGELRLKVVDPAGLGVRTNATLVSEANQYRTTLATDDQGALDVQRLPYGIYQLTIEQTGYAVVSETIDIHSSVPVQRSITLKLAPVNETVTVQSEPTLLDPDQAGSVNQIGRAAIQDRLTSIPGRSIQDLVNTQPGWLYEGNAVLHPRGSEYQTQFVVDGIPLTDNRSPSFGPEVAGGASDVDSMTIYTAGFPAEYGRKMGGVVEVNTLHDPQPGFHGQIVLSGGSFDSAGSFAQAQYTWGKNVLGFTASGSQTSHYLNPVVPENYTNTGTIGDFSVNYQRDLTPNDRLNFIARYELSRYQLPNEIVQQTWCYAPGQTQGPPCQQQNANNFETMGIVSYRHIFSPRAVGDFRGMLRNNGNDFYSNDLSTPIILFQHNWFNEGYFAGTFTIDHGRNEWKMGAESDNTFLHENFAYQITDPSQFDPGTALAFSFPGAYPSQGQRPDLEQSAFVQDLVRMGNWTANLGLRYDHYQLVVNKQAVEPRIAISRYFPAIGLIAHVSYDRIFQTPSFENLLLSSSFEVDLINPDVLRLPVIPSQGNYYEAGVSKAFGNNLRLDVNYYLRDVANYADDDQIDNTTISFPIAFRKAVIYGAEGKISVPNWHKISGFASYSYMVGNAWFPVSGGLFIGADAQAAISQLTGHFPDSQDQRNTLFTRWVYQIKPRLWFGGGIQYGTGLPFDFQGTEQEALQEYGPEVISRINFARGRIDPSLLVSASAGVDVYKSDRMKVSYQIDGQNLTNVLDVIDFGGLFSGNAIGPPRS
;
A
#
# COMPACT_ATOMS: atom_id res chain seq x y z
N MET A 1 10.22 30.62 17.35
CA MET A 1 8.89 30.94 16.76
C MET A 1 8.88 32.10 15.76
N LYS A 2 9.46 33.28 16.01
CA LYS A 2 9.40 34.42 15.04
C LYS A 2 10.19 34.25 13.74
N ARG A 3 11.16 33.36 13.64
CA ARG A 3 11.91 33.05 12.39
C ARG A 3 11.25 31.95 11.53
N PHE A 4 10.35 31.16 12.08
CA PHE A 4 9.59 30.13 11.36
C PHE A 4 8.43 30.71 10.54
N VAL A 5 7.85 31.81 11.00
CA VAL A 5 6.72 32.48 10.32
C VAL A 5 7.16 33.27 9.08
N LEU A 6 8.44 33.71 8.99
CA LEU A 6 8.94 34.47 7.84
C LEU A 6 9.37 33.59 6.65
N LEU A 7 9.67 32.31 6.86
CA LEU A 7 9.97 31.34 5.78
C LEU A 7 8.71 30.84 5.08
N LEU A 8 7.55 30.90 5.73
CA LEU A 8 6.26 30.52 5.15
C LEU A 8 5.70 31.51 4.11
N PHE A 9 6.23 32.73 4.04
CA PHE A 9 5.73 33.77 3.11
C PHE A 9 6.50 33.91 1.81
N TRP A 10 7.65 33.24 1.64
CA TRP A 10 8.45 33.31 0.41
C TRP A 10 8.42 32.05 -0.46
N SER A 11 7.66 31.00 -0.06
CA SER A 11 7.50 29.77 -0.85
C SER A 11 6.15 29.69 -1.60
N SER A 12 5.52 30.82 -1.90
CA SER A 12 4.15 30.87 -2.43
C SER A 12 4.01 30.63 -3.93
N LEU A 13 4.77 29.70 -4.53
CA LEU A 13 4.58 29.31 -5.94
C LEU A 13 5.04 27.88 -6.25
N LEU A 14 4.63 26.86 -5.49
CA LEU A 14 4.91 25.47 -5.87
C LEU A 14 3.78 24.55 -5.43
N ALA A 15 3.36 23.68 -6.28
CA ALA A 15 2.07 23.01 -6.31
C ALA A 15 2.09 21.46 -6.43
N ALA A 16 1.22 20.68 -5.79
CA ALA A 16 1.16 19.21 -5.74
C ALA A 16 -0.09 18.54 -6.34
N GLN A 17 -0.15 17.26 -6.25
CA GLN A 17 -0.67 16.28 -7.14
C GLN A 17 -2.05 15.69 -6.83
N SER A 18 -2.76 15.19 -7.87
CA SER A 18 -3.79 14.15 -7.85
C SER A 18 -3.82 13.46 -9.22
N ASN A 19 -3.68 12.14 -9.27
CA ASN A 19 -3.92 11.33 -10.48
C ASN A 19 -5.40 11.02 -10.65
N ARG A 20 -6.22 12.08 -10.57
CA ARG A 20 -7.66 11.99 -10.70
C ARG A 20 -8.21 13.05 -11.58
N GLY A 21 -9.02 12.60 -12.51
CA GLY A 21 -9.73 13.46 -13.42
C GLY A 21 -11.09 13.89 -12.91
N GLU A 22 -11.70 14.73 -13.69
CA GLU A 22 -13.04 15.26 -13.50
C GLU A 22 -13.78 15.30 -14.81
N LEU A 23 -15.03 14.82 -14.82
CA LEU A 23 -15.95 14.96 -15.97
C LEU A 23 -17.01 16.01 -15.62
N ARG A 24 -17.11 17.06 -16.42
CA ARG A 24 -18.17 18.07 -16.40
C ARG A 24 -19.12 17.82 -17.55
N LEU A 25 -20.27 17.24 -17.24
CA LEU A 25 -21.30 16.86 -18.20
C LEU A 25 -22.43 17.89 -18.22
N LYS A 26 -22.89 18.21 -19.43
CA LYS A 26 -24.12 18.99 -19.66
C LYS A 26 -25.03 18.20 -20.59
N VAL A 27 -26.25 17.89 -20.16
CA VAL A 27 -27.24 17.17 -20.96
C VAL A 27 -28.39 18.11 -21.24
N VAL A 28 -28.70 18.29 -22.54
CA VAL A 28 -29.75 19.17 -22.99
C VAL A 28 -30.71 18.45 -23.97
N ASP A 29 -31.92 18.92 -24.07
CA ASP A 29 -32.89 18.49 -25.10
C ASP A 29 -32.59 19.14 -26.48
N PRO A 30 -33.33 18.81 -27.57
CA PRO A 30 -33.15 19.44 -28.86
C PRO A 30 -33.44 20.94 -28.88
N ALA A 31 -34.14 21.49 -27.88
CA ALA A 31 -34.40 22.92 -27.73
C ALA A 31 -33.32 23.64 -26.91
N GLY A 32 -32.33 22.90 -26.38
CA GLY A 32 -31.24 23.45 -25.56
C GLY A 32 -31.60 23.58 -24.08
N LEU A 33 -32.72 23.04 -23.60
CA LEU A 33 -33.10 23.05 -22.18
C LEU A 33 -32.40 21.91 -21.45
N GLY A 34 -31.97 22.16 -20.21
CA GLY A 34 -31.35 21.13 -19.36
C GLY A 34 -32.31 19.96 -19.07
N VAL A 35 -31.80 18.75 -19.11
CA VAL A 35 -32.55 17.53 -18.82
C VAL A 35 -32.02 16.83 -17.60
N ARG A 36 -32.88 16.60 -16.61
CA ARG A 36 -32.57 15.74 -15.46
C ARG A 36 -32.67 14.27 -15.89
N THR A 37 -31.55 13.56 -15.89
CA THR A 37 -31.44 12.18 -16.32
C THR A 37 -30.32 11.45 -15.59
N ASN A 38 -30.31 10.12 -15.69
CA ASN A 38 -29.23 9.31 -15.14
C ASN A 38 -28.12 9.13 -16.18
N ALA A 39 -26.88 9.38 -15.77
CA ALA A 39 -25.66 9.13 -16.51
C ALA A 39 -24.91 7.97 -15.85
N THR A 40 -24.69 6.89 -16.59
CA THR A 40 -23.91 5.73 -16.11
C THR A 40 -22.53 5.78 -16.73
N LEU A 41 -21.50 5.75 -15.88
CA LEU A 41 -20.10 5.68 -16.26
C LEU A 41 -19.52 4.31 -15.89
N VAL A 42 -18.88 3.64 -16.86
CA VAL A 42 -18.25 2.33 -16.68
C VAL A 42 -16.83 2.34 -17.23
N SER A 43 -15.86 1.91 -16.45
CA SER A 43 -14.50 1.60 -16.88
C SER A 43 -14.12 0.22 -16.35
N GLU A 44 -14.08 -0.77 -17.23
CA GLU A 44 -13.76 -2.14 -16.83
C GLU A 44 -12.28 -2.28 -16.43
N ALA A 45 -11.38 -1.51 -17.07
CA ALA A 45 -9.95 -1.48 -16.69
C ALA A 45 -9.76 -0.97 -15.25
N ASN A 46 -10.54 0.04 -14.84
CA ASN A 46 -10.49 0.63 -13.50
C ASN A 46 -11.41 -0.09 -12.50
N GLN A 47 -12.14 -1.13 -12.93
CA GLN A 47 -13.18 -1.79 -12.13
C GLN A 47 -14.18 -0.78 -11.52
N TYR A 48 -14.49 0.27 -12.29
CA TYR A 48 -15.31 1.40 -11.87
C TYR A 48 -16.66 1.38 -12.57
N ARG A 49 -17.73 1.50 -11.79
CA ARG A 49 -19.09 1.65 -12.29
C ARG A 49 -19.89 2.54 -11.34
N THR A 50 -20.46 3.62 -11.90
CA THR A 50 -21.35 4.51 -11.14
C THR A 50 -22.49 5.00 -11.99
N THR A 51 -23.62 5.32 -11.37
CA THR A 51 -24.77 5.98 -12.00
C THR A 51 -25.14 7.20 -11.17
N LEU A 52 -25.09 8.38 -11.78
CA LEU A 52 -25.31 9.66 -11.15
C LEU A 52 -26.38 10.43 -11.92
N ALA A 53 -27.18 11.22 -11.22
CA ALA A 53 -28.21 12.05 -11.84
C ALA A 53 -27.69 13.47 -12.14
N THR A 54 -28.02 13.99 -13.33
CA THR A 54 -27.87 15.42 -13.62
C THR A 54 -28.82 16.25 -12.77
N ASP A 55 -28.50 17.52 -12.53
CA ASP A 55 -29.39 18.48 -11.89
C ASP A 55 -30.53 18.94 -12.82
N ASP A 56 -31.39 19.85 -12.33
CA ASP A 56 -32.52 20.37 -13.10
C ASP A 56 -32.07 21.25 -14.29
N GLN A 57 -30.80 21.69 -14.30
CA GLN A 57 -30.18 22.38 -15.43
C GLN A 57 -29.46 21.43 -16.39
N GLY A 58 -29.52 20.11 -16.15
CA GLY A 58 -28.81 19.07 -16.93
C GLY A 58 -27.32 19.01 -16.65
N ALA A 59 -26.82 19.62 -15.61
CA ALA A 59 -25.40 19.61 -15.24
C ALA A 59 -25.07 18.47 -14.28
N LEU A 60 -23.87 17.89 -14.44
CA LEU A 60 -23.31 16.87 -13.54
C LEU A 60 -21.80 16.99 -13.54
N ASP A 61 -21.22 17.18 -12.36
CA ASP A 61 -19.78 17.16 -12.15
C ASP A 61 -19.38 15.86 -11.45
N VAL A 62 -18.65 14.99 -12.15
CA VAL A 62 -18.12 13.74 -11.60
C VAL A 62 -16.63 13.93 -11.30
N GLN A 63 -16.33 13.99 -10.02
CA GLN A 63 -15.00 14.28 -9.51
C GLN A 63 -14.27 12.98 -9.12
N ARG A 64 -12.94 13.06 -8.96
CA ARG A 64 -12.10 11.98 -8.44
C ARG A 64 -12.14 10.69 -9.27
N LEU A 65 -12.34 10.81 -10.60
CA LEU A 65 -12.33 9.68 -11.53
C LEU A 65 -10.88 9.16 -11.69
N PRO A 66 -10.61 7.86 -11.48
CA PRO A 66 -9.36 7.25 -11.91
C PRO A 66 -9.07 7.54 -13.38
N TYR A 67 -7.80 7.70 -13.76
CA TYR A 67 -7.45 7.86 -15.16
C TYR A 67 -7.77 6.59 -15.96
N GLY A 68 -8.26 6.75 -17.17
CA GLY A 68 -8.60 5.67 -18.07
C GLY A 68 -9.80 5.96 -18.97
N ILE A 69 -10.21 4.96 -19.72
CA ILE A 69 -11.31 5.04 -20.68
C ILE A 69 -12.63 4.66 -20.03
N TYR A 70 -13.63 5.50 -20.20
CA TYR A 70 -14.99 5.32 -19.67
C TYR A 70 -16.01 5.23 -20.77
N GLN A 71 -16.97 4.33 -20.63
CA GLN A 71 -18.20 4.31 -21.39
C GLN A 71 -19.26 5.12 -20.63
N LEU A 72 -19.68 6.25 -21.19
CA LEU A 72 -20.82 7.04 -20.71
C LEU A 72 -22.08 6.56 -21.40
N THR A 73 -23.11 6.21 -20.64
CA THR A 73 -24.44 5.84 -21.15
C THR A 73 -25.50 6.72 -20.50
N ILE A 74 -26.37 7.29 -21.32
CA ILE A 74 -27.53 8.10 -20.87
C ILE A 74 -28.80 7.48 -21.44
N GLU A 75 -29.71 7.09 -20.54
CA GLU A 75 -31.00 6.53 -20.87
C GLU A 75 -32.11 7.43 -20.31
N GLN A 76 -32.90 8.04 -21.21
CA GLN A 76 -34.00 8.91 -20.84
C GLN A 76 -35.26 8.56 -21.63
N THR A 77 -36.37 8.36 -20.94
CA THR A 77 -37.66 8.03 -21.59
C THR A 77 -38.02 9.09 -22.63
N GLY A 78 -38.37 8.66 -23.85
CA GLY A 78 -38.70 9.52 -24.97
C GLY A 78 -37.52 10.00 -25.81
N TYR A 79 -36.29 9.66 -25.42
CA TYR A 79 -35.08 9.99 -26.17
C TYR A 79 -34.34 8.73 -26.60
N ALA A 80 -33.56 8.84 -27.67
CA ALA A 80 -32.63 7.79 -28.07
C ALA A 80 -31.52 7.63 -27.02
N VAL A 81 -31.11 6.36 -26.77
CA VAL A 81 -30.00 6.07 -25.87
C VAL A 81 -28.72 6.69 -26.44
N VAL A 82 -27.99 7.41 -25.60
CA VAL A 82 -26.66 7.94 -25.93
C VAL A 82 -25.61 7.05 -25.30
N SER A 83 -24.60 6.66 -26.08
CA SER A 83 -23.43 5.93 -25.63
C SER A 83 -22.19 6.57 -26.24
N GLU A 84 -21.27 7.05 -25.40
CA GLU A 84 -20.07 7.78 -25.81
C GLU A 84 -18.87 7.32 -24.97
N THR A 85 -17.71 7.22 -25.60
CA THR A 85 -16.43 6.96 -24.91
C THR A 85 -15.84 8.27 -24.40
N ILE A 86 -15.52 8.31 -23.12
CA ILE A 86 -14.88 9.44 -22.45
C ILE A 86 -13.48 9.01 -22.03
N ASP A 87 -12.49 9.77 -22.45
CA ASP A 87 -11.09 9.60 -22.05
C ASP A 87 -10.76 10.58 -20.91
N ILE A 88 -10.41 10.02 -19.74
CA ILE A 88 -10.00 10.75 -18.54
C ILE A 88 -8.52 10.41 -18.30
N HIS A 89 -7.61 11.24 -18.75
CA HIS A 89 -6.18 10.98 -18.70
C HIS A 89 -5.39 12.03 -17.89
N SER A 90 -6.05 13.09 -17.45
CA SER A 90 -5.39 14.16 -16.67
C SER A 90 -6.29 14.73 -15.58
N SER A 91 -5.69 15.54 -14.71
CA SER A 91 -6.42 16.33 -13.72
C SER A 91 -7.19 17.51 -14.32
N VAL A 92 -6.95 17.83 -15.61
CA VAL A 92 -7.72 18.85 -16.36
C VAL A 92 -9.15 18.33 -16.59
N PRO A 93 -10.20 19.06 -16.18
CA PRO A 93 -11.56 18.60 -16.32
C PRO A 93 -11.96 18.38 -17.79
N VAL A 94 -12.48 17.20 -18.10
CA VAL A 94 -13.07 16.89 -19.41
C VAL A 94 -14.48 17.45 -19.45
N GLN A 95 -14.73 18.36 -20.39
CA GLN A 95 -16.05 18.97 -20.59
C GLN A 95 -16.80 18.28 -21.74
N ARG A 96 -18.03 17.84 -21.47
CA ARG A 96 -18.91 17.23 -22.48
C ARG A 96 -20.29 17.84 -22.43
N SER A 97 -20.81 18.22 -23.61
CA SER A 97 -22.20 18.65 -23.81
C SER A 97 -22.89 17.68 -24.73
N ILE A 98 -23.96 17.06 -24.24
CA ILE A 98 -24.73 16.06 -24.97
C ILE A 98 -26.13 16.61 -25.26
N THR A 99 -26.50 16.67 -26.52
CA THR A 99 -27.86 16.99 -26.94
C THR A 99 -28.62 15.68 -27.25
N LEU A 100 -29.65 15.41 -26.42
CA LEU A 100 -30.50 14.24 -26.59
C LEU A 100 -31.31 14.33 -27.94
N LYS A 101 -31.43 13.23 -28.64
CA LYS A 101 -32.29 13.12 -29.84
C LYS A 101 -33.58 12.41 -29.45
N LEU A 102 -34.72 12.83 -30.01
CA LEU A 102 -35.98 12.12 -29.77
C LEU A 102 -35.87 10.67 -30.27
N ALA A 103 -36.44 9.75 -29.51
CA ALA A 103 -36.45 8.33 -29.90
C ALA A 103 -37.27 8.14 -31.19
N PRO A 104 -36.75 7.47 -32.20
CA PRO A 104 -37.54 7.10 -33.38
C PRO A 104 -38.60 6.06 -32.98
N VAL A 105 -39.80 6.17 -33.58
CA VAL A 105 -40.99 5.38 -33.18
C VAL A 105 -40.82 3.88 -33.44
N ASN A 106 -39.83 3.44 -34.26
CA ASN A 106 -39.71 2.06 -34.76
C ASN A 106 -38.27 1.54 -34.93
N GLU A 107 -37.26 2.06 -34.25
CA GLU A 107 -35.89 1.52 -34.31
C GLU A 107 -35.40 0.96 -33.01
N THR A 108 -34.85 -0.26 -33.03
CA THR A 108 -34.11 -0.83 -31.95
C THR A 108 -32.69 -0.29 -32.02
N VAL A 109 -32.30 0.62 -31.11
CA VAL A 109 -30.95 1.14 -31.03
C VAL A 109 -30.07 0.06 -30.37
N THR A 110 -29.19 -0.55 -31.16
CA THR A 110 -28.16 -1.42 -30.62
C THR A 110 -27.01 -0.55 -30.08
N VAL A 111 -26.88 -0.45 -28.79
CA VAL A 111 -25.74 0.20 -28.14
C VAL A 111 -24.52 -0.71 -28.29
N GLN A 112 -23.59 -0.36 -29.17
CA GLN A 112 -22.28 -1.02 -29.19
C GLN A 112 -21.45 -0.43 -28.04
N SER A 113 -21.21 -1.24 -27.00
CA SER A 113 -20.28 -0.92 -25.94
C SER A 113 -18.85 -1.06 -26.46
N GLU A 114 -18.10 0.02 -26.49
CA GLU A 114 -16.65 -0.07 -26.77
C GLU A 114 -15.92 -0.75 -25.60
N PRO A 115 -14.88 -1.55 -25.89
CA PRO A 115 -14.13 -2.24 -24.84
C PRO A 115 -13.31 -1.24 -24.02
N THR A 116 -13.58 -1.17 -22.69
CA THR A 116 -12.84 -0.34 -21.74
C THR A 116 -11.86 -1.16 -20.88
N LEU A 117 -11.49 -2.37 -21.29
CA LEU A 117 -10.58 -3.27 -20.58
C LEU A 117 -9.12 -2.85 -20.68
N LEU A 118 -8.75 -2.11 -21.72
CA LEU A 118 -7.39 -1.61 -21.93
C LEU A 118 -7.40 -0.09 -21.93
N ASP A 119 -6.40 0.47 -21.31
CA ASP A 119 -6.10 1.89 -21.39
C ASP A 119 -4.89 2.09 -22.31
N PRO A 120 -5.07 2.69 -23.51
CA PRO A 120 -3.97 2.91 -24.46
C PRO A 120 -2.84 3.79 -23.92
N ASP A 121 -3.11 4.61 -22.90
CA ASP A 121 -2.14 5.50 -22.29
C ASP A 121 -1.30 4.82 -21.20
N GLN A 122 -1.65 3.60 -20.81
CA GLN A 122 -0.90 2.82 -19.84
C GLN A 122 0.45 2.38 -20.43
N ALA A 123 1.55 2.83 -19.84
CA ALA A 123 2.91 2.55 -20.30
C ALA A 123 3.79 1.82 -19.26
N GLY A 124 3.20 1.00 -18.39
CA GLY A 124 3.92 0.21 -17.36
C GLY A 124 2.97 -0.73 -16.62
N SER A 125 3.51 -1.45 -15.63
CA SER A 125 2.70 -2.32 -14.76
C SER A 125 1.85 -1.51 -13.80
N VAL A 126 0.57 -1.37 -14.13
CA VAL A 126 -0.44 -0.69 -13.30
C VAL A 126 -1.59 -1.65 -13.03
N ASN A 127 -1.87 -1.90 -11.76
CA ASN A 127 -2.99 -2.72 -11.32
C ASN A 127 -4.05 -1.84 -10.65
N GLN A 128 -5.31 -2.08 -11.00
CA GLN A 128 -6.46 -1.39 -10.40
C GLN A 128 -7.23 -2.34 -9.49
N ILE A 129 -7.65 -1.84 -8.33
CA ILE A 129 -8.60 -2.51 -7.43
C ILE A 129 -9.76 -1.55 -7.21
N GLY A 130 -10.90 -1.86 -7.81
CA GLY A 130 -12.09 -1.03 -7.70
C GLY A 130 -12.99 -1.43 -6.52
N ARG A 131 -14.02 -0.62 -6.29
CA ARG A 131 -14.93 -0.75 -5.15
C ARG A 131 -15.58 -2.13 -5.01
N ALA A 132 -15.94 -2.78 -6.12
CA ALA A 132 -16.53 -4.12 -6.09
C ALA A 132 -15.56 -5.14 -5.51
N ALA A 133 -14.31 -5.17 -5.97
CA ALA A 133 -13.29 -6.09 -5.48
C ALA A 133 -12.96 -5.82 -3.99
N ILE A 134 -12.98 -4.55 -3.56
CA ILE A 134 -12.79 -4.15 -2.17
C ILE A 134 -13.96 -4.66 -1.30
N GLN A 135 -15.20 -4.55 -1.77
CA GLN A 135 -16.39 -5.02 -1.04
C GLN A 135 -16.46 -6.55 -0.94
N ASP A 136 -16.03 -7.25 -2.00
CA ASP A 136 -16.06 -8.72 -2.09
C ASP A 136 -14.76 -9.37 -1.53
N ARG A 137 -13.89 -8.59 -0.88
CA ARG A 137 -12.66 -9.10 -0.28
C ARG A 137 -12.93 -10.11 0.83
N LEU A 138 -11.96 -10.94 1.11
CA LEU A 138 -11.95 -11.73 2.35
C LEU A 138 -11.77 -10.81 3.57
N THR A 139 -12.24 -11.25 4.71
CA THR A 139 -11.98 -10.56 5.98
C THR A 139 -10.49 -10.62 6.29
N SER A 140 -9.91 -9.51 6.74
CA SER A 140 -8.50 -9.39 7.10
C SER A 140 -8.32 -9.36 8.61
N ILE A 141 -7.12 -9.71 9.07
CA ILE A 141 -6.67 -9.38 10.42
C ILE A 141 -6.73 -7.85 10.60
N PRO A 142 -7.16 -7.33 11.76
CA PRO A 142 -7.12 -5.89 12.03
C PRO A 142 -5.75 -5.25 11.71
N GLY A 143 -5.76 -4.11 11.01
CA GLY A 143 -4.57 -3.39 10.60
C GLY A 143 -3.94 -3.80 9.27
N ARG A 144 -4.51 -4.76 8.55
CA ARG A 144 -3.91 -5.33 7.33
C ARG A 144 -4.80 -5.33 6.09
N SER A 145 -5.98 -4.75 6.14
CA SER A 145 -6.97 -4.94 5.07
C SER A 145 -6.54 -4.34 3.73
N ILE A 146 -5.78 -3.25 3.72
CA ILE A 146 -5.21 -2.66 2.51
C ILE A 146 -4.01 -3.48 2.03
N GLN A 147 -3.11 -3.84 2.94
CA GLN A 147 -1.94 -4.65 2.64
C GLN A 147 -2.34 -6.02 2.04
N ASP A 148 -3.34 -6.68 2.61
CA ASP A 148 -3.86 -7.96 2.09
C ASP A 148 -4.40 -7.82 0.66
N LEU A 149 -5.11 -6.73 0.35
CA LEU A 149 -5.57 -6.46 -1.01
C LEU A 149 -4.41 -6.22 -1.99
N VAL A 150 -3.39 -5.47 -1.58
CA VAL A 150 -2.20 -5.21 -2.40
C VAL A 150 -1.42 -6.50 -2.63
N ASN A 151 -1.26 -7.34 -1.60
CA ASN A 151 -0.55 -8.62 -1.68
C ASN A 151 -1.18 -9.61 -2.68
N THR A 152 -2.45 -9.45 -3.03
CA THR A 152 -3.08 -10.27 -4.07
C THR A 152 -2.62 -9.92 -5.48
N GLN A 153 -1.92 -8.81 -5.69
CA GLN A 153 -1.47 -8.37 -7.00
C GLN A 153 -0.14 -9.01 -7.39
N PRO A 154 0.14 -9.16 -8.71
CA PRO A 154 1.40 -9.77 -9.12
C PRO A 154 2.61 -8.93 -8.67
N GLY A 155 3.69 -9.60 -8.28
CA GLY A 155 4.93 -8.97 -7.83
C GLY A 155 4.95 -8.50 -6.38
N TRP A 156 3.89 -8.73 -5.62
CA TRP A 156 3.83 -8.40 -4.19
C TRP A 156 4.00 -9.65 -3.34
N LEU A 157 4.72 -9.50 -2.26
CA LEU A 157 4.94 -10.53 -1.26
C LEU A 157 4.72 -9.94 0.13
N TYR A 158 4.23 -10.77 1.03
CA TYR A 158 3.99 -10.46 2.42
C TYR A 158 4.96 -11.24 3.29
N GLU A 159 5.72 -10.58 4.10
CA GLU A 159 6.56 -11.21 5.13
C GLU A 159 5.88 -11.29 6.49
N GLY A 160 6.47 -12.04 7.41
CA GLY A 160 5.91 -12.26 8.74
C GLY A 160 5.76 -11.00 9.58
N ASN A 161 6.60 -10.01 9.32
CA ASN A 161 6.53 -8.68 9.93
C ASN A 161 5.39 -7.80 9.38
N ALA A 162 4.53 -8.32 8.49
CA ALA A 162 3.44 -7.63 7.82
C ALA A 162 3.87 -6.51 6.85
N VAL A 163 5.12 -6.49 6.44
CA VAL A 163 5.63 -5.57 5.41
C VAL A 163 5.32 -6.11 4.01
N LEU A 164 4.98 -5.20 3.10
CA LEU A 164 4.78 -5.50 1.69
C LEU A 164 6.06 -5.29 0.90
N HIS A 165 6.50 -6.33 0.20
CA HIS A 165 7.71 -6.34 -0.61
C HIS A 165 7.37 -6.36 -2.11
N PRO A 166 7.36 -5.20 -2.78
CA PRO A 166 7.13 -5.15 -4.21
C PRO A 166 8.36 -5.62 -4.97
N ARG A 167 8.26 -6.78 -5.63
CA ARG A 167 9.34 -7.38 -6.42
C ARG A 167 10.65 -7.50 -5.64
N GLY A 168 10.57 -8.03 -4.42
CA GLY A 168 11.70 -8.22 -3.53
C GLY A 168 12.33 -6.95 -2.96
N SER A 169 11.64 -5.83 -2.94
CA SER A 169 12.16 -4.58 -2.39
C SER A 169 11.73 -4.38 -0.94
N GLU A 170 12.66 -4.05 -0.05
CA GLU A 170 12.41 -3.74 1.36
C GLU A 170 12.09 -2.27 1.58
N TYR A 171 11.22 -1.92 2.56
CA TYR A 171 10.82 -0.54 2.97
C TYR A 171 10.40 0.41 1.85
N GLN A 172 9.92 -0.12 0.72
CA GLN A 172 9.90 0.62 -0.52
C GLN A 172 8.49 0.86 -1.06
N THR A 173 7.47 0.59 -0.27
CA THR A 173 6.09 0.90 -0.67
C THR A 173 5.74 2.33 -0.30
N GLN A 174 5.40 3.14 -1.29
CA GLN A 174 4.84 4.46 -1.08
C GLN A 174 3.32 4.40 -1.12
N PHE A 175 2.67 4.59 0.03
CA PHE A 175 1.23 4.84 0.06
C PHE A 175 0.95 6.31 -0.23
N VAL A 176 -0.01 6.58 -1.11
CA VAL A 176 -0.45 7.92 -1.45
C VAL A 176 -1.95 8.00 -1.20
N VAL A 177 -2.35 8.55 -0.06
CA VAL A 177 -3.75 8.62 0.34
C VAL A 177 -4.34 9.97 -0.04
N ASP A 178 -5.39 9.95 -0.87
CA ASP A 178 -6.01 11.16 -1.43
C ASP A 178 -4.99 12.14 -2.03
N GLY A 179 -3.89 11.57 -2.56
CA GLY A 179 -2.78 12.28 -3.19
C GLY A 179 -1.72 12.82 -2.24
N ILE A 180 -1.75 12.51 -0.96
CA ILE A 180 -0.68 12.83 0.00
C ILE A 180 0.16 11.56 0.22
N PRO A 181 1.49 11.63 0.06
CA PRO A 181 2.35 10.51 0.40
C PRO A 181 2.34 10.32 1.92
N LEU A 182 1.87 9.15 2.36
CA LEU A 182 1.90 8.71 3.74
C LEU A 182 2.89 7.56 3.85
N THR A 183 4.13 7.81 3.46
CA THR A 183 5.19 6.81 3.56
C THR A 183 5.37 6.45 5.02
N ASP A 184 5.31 5.17 5.32
CA ASP A 184 5.69 4.69 6.63
C ASP A 184 7.23 4.76 6.72
N ASN A 185 7.70 5.75 7.45
CA ASN A 185 9.11 5.96 7.67
C ASN A 185 9.61 5.24 8.93
N ARG A 186 8.72 4.51 9.59
CA ARG A 186 9.06 3.55 10.65
C ARG A 186 9.36 2.20 10.03
N SER A 187 9.95 1.36 10.82
CA SER A 187 9.98 -0.06 10.58
C SER A 187 8.58 -0.65 10.63
N PRO A 188 8.53 -1.93 10.37
CA PRO A 188 7.41 -2.65 9.82
C PRO A 188 6.04 -2.18 10.27
N SER A 189 5.11 -2.32 9.37
CA SER A 189 3.75 -1.80 9.41
C SER A 189 2.84 -2.47 10.44
N PHE A 190 3.29 -2.61 11.67
CA PHE A 190 2.40 -3.03 12.77
C PHE A 190 1.57 -1.86 13.33
N GLY A 191 1.65 -0.74 12.64
CA GLY A 191 0.93 0.47 13.00
C GLY A 191 -0.56 0.44 12.68
N PRO A 192 -1.21 1.59 12.80
CA PRO A 192 -2.59 1.79 12.38
C PRO A 192 -2.77 1.45 10.91
N GLU A 193 -3.98 1.08 10.55
CA GLU A 193 -4.31 0.74 9.18
C GLU A 193 -4.28 1.97 8.27
N VAL A 194 -3.69 1.86 7.09
CA VAL A 194 -3.64 2.96 6.12
C VAL A 194 -5.05 3.44 5.79
N ALA A 195 -5.30 4.73 5.85
CA ALA A 195 -6.57 5.37 5.48
C ALA A 195 -7.80 4.83 6.21
N GLY A 196 -7.68 4.35 7.46
CA GLY A 196 -8.81 3.76 8.19
C GLY A 196 -9.26 2.41 7.65
N GLY A 197 -8.44 1.78 6.83
CA GLY A 197 -8.65 0.46 6.27
C GLY A 197 -9.50 0.41 4.99
N ALA A 198 -9.56 -0.78 4.39
CA ALA A 198 -10.23 -1.00 3.12
C ALA A 198 -11.73 -0.67 3.13
N SER A 199 -12.37 -0.57 4.29
CA SER A 199 -13.78 -0.16 4.40
C SER A 199 -13.99 1.31 4.08
N ASP A 200 -12.97 2.18 4.23
CA ASP A 200 -12.99 3.60 3.84
C ASP A 200 -12.42 3.84 2.42
N VAL A 201 -12.13 2.80 1.65
CA VAL A 201 -11.51 2.91 0.33
C VAL A 201 -12.52 2.73 -0.79
N ASP A 202 -12.49 3.64 -1.77
CA ASP A 202 -13.27 3.56 -3.01
C ASP A 202 -12.51 2.81 -4.12
N SER A 203 -11.21 3.09 -4.26
CA SER A 203 -10.34 2.43 -5.24
C SER A 203 -8.88 2.56 -4.88
N MET A 204 -8.06 1.66 -5.44
CA MET A 204 -6.61 1.71 -5.37
C MET A 204 -6.00 1.57 -6.76
N THR A 205 -4.91 2.33 -7.01
CA THR A 205 -4.05 2.20 -8.18
C THR A 205 -2.66 1.81 -7.73
N ILE A 206 -2.13 0.71 -8.24
CA ILE A 206 -0.87 0.11 -7.79
C ILE A 206 0.12 0.09 -8.95
N TYR A 207 1.25 0.80 -8.78
CA TYR A 207 2.34 0.85 -9.75
C TYR A 207 3.51 0.01 -9.26
N THR A 208 4.06 -0.84 -10.12
CA THR A 208 5.27 -1.62 -9.87
C THR A 208 6.39 -1.34 -10.86
N ALA A 209 6.11 -0.64 -11.96
CA ALA A 209 7.05 -0.09 -12.95
C ALA A 209 6.40 0.99 -13.80
N GLY A 210 7.21 1.72 -14.59
CA GLY A 210 6.73 2.84 -15.40
C GLY A 210 6.19 3.97 -14.53
N PHE A 211 6.87 4.26 -13.45
CA PHE A 211 6.43 5.21 -12.43
C PHE A 211 6.33 6.63 -12.99
N PRO A 212 5.20 7.33 -12.78
CA PRO A 212 5.15 8.77 -13.00
C PRO A 212 6.27 9.51 -12.24
N ALA A 213 6.88 10.54 -12.86
CA ALA A 213 8.01 11.27 -12.27
C ALA A 213 7.66 12.04 -10.97
N GLU A 214 6.39 12.22 -10.75
CA GLU A 214 5.84 12.82 -9.54
C GLU A 214 6.11 12.01 -8.27
N TYR A 215 6.16 10.68 -8.34
CA TYR A 215 6.46 9.81 -7.20
C TYR A 215 7.96 9.67 -7.01
N GLY A 216 8.40 9.60 -5.78
CA GLY A 216 9.82 9.45 -5.43
C GLY A 216 10.03 8.95 -4.02
N ARG A 217 11.28 8.89 -3.59
CA ARG A 217 11.73 8.59 -2.22
C ARG A 217 11.52 7.16 -1.73
N LYS A 218 10.40 6.51 -2.04
CA LYS A 218 10.08 5.10 -1.71
C LYS A 218 9.50 4.44 -2.96
N MET A 219 10.32 3.79 -3.74
CA MET A 219 10.03 3.43 -5.12
C MET A 219 10.11 1.94 -5.44
N GLY A 220 9.98 1.08 -4.46
CA GLY A 220 9.73 -0.35 -4.72
C GLY A 220 8.38 -0.56 -5.40
N GLY A 221 7.37 0.17 -4.93
CA GLY A 221 6.04 0.25 -5.50
C GLY A 221 5.27 1.45 -4.97
N VAL A 222 4.27 1.92 -5.72
CA VAL A 222 3.38 3.01 -5.29
C VAL A 222 1.95 2.49 -5.21
N VAL A 223 1.28 2.75 -4.10
CA VAL A 223 -0.12 2.40 -3.86
C VAL A 223 -0.90 3.68 -3.62
N GLU A 224 -1.62 4.14 -4.64
CA GLU A 224 -2.58 5.22 -4.48
C GLU A 224 -3.88 4.67 -3.87
N VAL A 225 -4.25 5.21 -2.73
CA VAL A 225 -5.48 4.87 -2.01
C VAL A 225 -6.43 6.05 -2.08
N ASN A 226 -7.63 5.81 -2.50
CA ASN A 226 -8.66 6.82 -2.63
C ASN A 226 -9.79 6.51 -1.68
N THR A 227 -10.01 7.40 -0.70
CA THR A 227 -11.04 7.24 0.31
C THR A 227 -12.45 7.46 -0.27
N LEU A 228 -13.44 6.92 0.42
CA LEU A 228 -14.84 7.02 0.03
C LEU A 228 -15.29 8.48 -0.10
N HIS A 229 -15.97 8.77 -1.19
CA HIS A 229 -16.54 10.08 -1.46
C HIS A 229 -17.80 9.95 -2.31
N ASP A 230 -18.93 10.50 -1.85
CA ASP A 230 -20.18 10.54 -2.59
C ASP A 230 -20.55 12.01 -2.93
N PRO A 231 -20.50 12.41 -4.19
CA PRO A 231 -20.84 13.77 -4.60
C PRO A 231 -22.34 14.04 -4.61
N GLN A 232 -23.20 13.02 -4.42
CA GLN A 232 -24.65 13.21 -4.50
C GLN A 232 -25.17 14.04 -3.32
N PRO A 233 -26.15 14.96 -3.57
CA PRO A 233 -26.74 15.77 -2.52
C PRO A 233 -27.47 14.94 -1.46
N GLY A 234 -27.39 15.37 -0.20
CA GLY A 234 -28.08 14.75 0.92
C GLY A 234 -27.16 13.94 1.83
N PHE A 235 -27.76 13.10 2.63
CA PHE A 235 -27.08 12.25 3.60
C PHE A 235 -26.78 10.87 3.00
N HIS A 236 -25.52 10.46 3.06
CA HIS A 236 -25.03 9.14 2.65
C HIS A 236 -24.16 8.55 3.74
N GLY A 237 -24.14 7.24 3.86
CA GLY A 237 -23.30 6.60 4.86
C GLY A 237 -23.36 5.08 4.79
N GLN A 238 -22.43 4.46 5.51
CA GLN A 238 -22.40 3.01 5.68
C GLN A 238 -21.96 2.63 7.08
N ILE A 239 -22.39 1.46 7.52
CA ILE A 239 -21.94 0.82 8.75
C ILE A 239 -21.54 -0.61 8.36
N VAL A 240 -20.36 -1.03 8.78
CA VAL A 240 -19.90 -2.41 8.65
C VAL A 240 -19.61 -2.93 10.05
N LEU A 241 -20.15 -4.09 10.37
CA LEU A 241 -19.87 -4.80 11.61
C LEU A 241 -19.28 -6.15 11.25
N SER A 242 -18.22 -6.55 11.91
CA SER A 242 -17.55 -7.82 11.70
C SER A 242 -17.28 -8.52 13.02
N GLY A 243 -17.17 -9.85 12.96
CA GLY A 243 -16.79 -10.70 14.07
C GLY A 243 -16.38 -12.07 13.55
N GLY A 244 -15.48 -12.75 14.25
CA GLY A 244 -14.93 -14.00 13.75
C GLY A 244 -14.11 -14.76 14.77
N SER A 245 -13.30 -15.68 14.29
CA SER A 245 -12.34 -16.44 15.08
C SER A 245 -11.34 -15.52 15.79
N PHE A 246 -10.64 -16.03 16.79
CA PHE A 246 -9.61 -15.30 17.56
C PHE A 246 -10.17 -14.08 18.30
N ASP A 247 -11.39 -14.18 18.85
CA ASP A 247 -12.06 -13.07 19.54
C ASP A 247 -12.11 -11.79 18.71
N SER A 248 -12.08 -11.94 17.37
CA SER A 248 -12.08 -10.81 16.46
C SER A 248 -13.43 -10.12 16.43
N ALA A 249 -13.42 -8.82 16.61
CA ALA A 249 -14.58 -7.95 16.45
C ALA A 249 -14.14 -6.63 15.82
N GLY A 250 -14.97 -6.09 14.91
CA GLY A 250 -14.68 -4.84 14.25
C GLY A 250 -15.95 -4.05 13.92
N SER A 251 -15.80 -2.76 13.85
CA SER A 251 -16.83 -1.84 13.39
C SER A 251 -16.21 -0.73 12.53
N PHE A 252 -16.93 -0.33 11.51
CA PHE A 252 -16.64 0.84 10.70
C PHE A 252 -17.94 1.60 10.46
N ALA A 253 -17.90 2.91 10.62
CA ALA A 253 -19.01 3.80 10.33
C ALA A 253 -18.50 4.99 9.50
N GLN A 254 -19.19 5.29 8.42
CA GLN A 254 -18.97 6.47 7.59
C GLN A 254 -20.29 7.21 7.43
N ALA A 255 -20.25 8.52 7.59
CA ALA A 255 -21.39 9.42 7.39
C ALA A 255 -20.93 10.63 6.60
N GLN A 256 -21.66 10.97 5.55
CA GLN A 256 -21.37 12.13 4.70
C GLN A 256 -22.66 12.93 4.46
N TYR A 257 -22.54 14.25 4.45
CA TYR A 257 -23.62 15.15 4.10
C TYR A 257 -23.16 16.16 3.04
N THR A 258 -23.84 16.17 1.91
CA THR A 258 -23.55 17.05 0.76
C THR A 258 -24.67 18.06 0.60
N TRP A 259 -24.34 19.37 0.67
CA TRP A 259 -25.29 20.48 0.48
C TRP A 259 -24.68 21.63 -0.32
N GLY A 260 -25.38 22.03 -1.37
CA GLY A 260 -24.89 23.06 -2.28
C GLY A 260 -23.51 22.71 -2.83
N LYS A 261 -22.49 23.48 -2.44
CA LYS A 261 -21.09 23.28 -2.85
C LYS A 261 -20.21 22.69 -1.73
N ASN A 262 -20.80 22.12 -0.71
CA ASN A 262 -20.10 21.63 0.46
C ASN A 262 -20.34 20.13 0.62
N VAL A 263 -19.28 19.42 1.05
CA VAL A 263 -19.31 18.03 1.46
C VAL A 263 -18.63 17.93 2.83
N LEU A 264 -19.30 17.34 3.81
CA LEU A 264 -18.76 17.06 5.12
C LEU A 264 -18.87 15.56 5.38
N GLY A 265 -17.75 14.91 5.60
CA GLY A 265 -17.65 13.49 5.89
C GLY A 265 -17.02 13.23 7.25
N PHE A 266 -17.43 12.12 7.87
CA PHE A 266 -16.87 11.56 9.09
C PHE A 266 -16.68 10.07 8.88
N THR A 267 -15.54 9.54 9.31
CA THR A 267 -15.32 8.09 9.44
C THR A 267 -14.85 7.76 10.84
N ALA A 268 -15.23 6.60 11.32
CA ALA A 268 -14.71 6.03 12.55
C ALA A 268 -14.64 4.51 12.41
N SER A 269 -13.53 3.94 12.82
CA SER A 269 -13.34 2.50 12.89
C SER A 269 -12.75 2.06 14.22
N GLY A 270 -13.02 0.81 14.59
CA GLY A 270 -12.40 0.18 15.73
C GLY A 270 -12.46 -1.32 15.59
N SER A 271 -11.36 -2.00 15.90
CA SER A 271 -11.29 -3.46 15.84
C SER A 271 -10.34 -4.03 16.89
N GLN A 272 -10.56 -5.30 17.23
CA GLN A 272 -9.73 -6.08 18.14
C GLN A 272 -9.59 -7.52 17.66
N THR A 273 -8.54 -8.20 18.11
CA THR A 273 -8.32 -9.63 17.88
C THR A 273 -7.34 -10.18 18.91
N SER A 274 -7.39 -11.49 19.17
CA SER A 274 -6.36 -12.25 19.91
C SER A 274 -5.32 -12.90 18.97
N HIS A 275 -5.31 -12.54 17.68
CA HIS A 275 -4.32 -12.96 16.69
C HIS A 275 -3.89 -11.75 15.84
N TYR A 276 -3.23 -10.78 16.49
CA TYR A 276 -2.88 -9.51 15.85
C TYR A 276 -1.64 -9.62 14.96
N LEU A 277 -0.60 -10.29 15.45
CA LEU A 277 0.63 -10.58 14.70
C LEU A 277 0.66 -12.04 14.24
N ASN A 278 1.56 -12.36 13.34
CA ASN A 278 1.88 -13.75 13.00
C ASN A 278 2.76 -14.32 14.11
N PRO A 279 2.31 -15.33 14.87
CA PRO A 279 3.08 -15.85 15.98
C PRO A 279 4.28 -16.67 15.51
N VAL A 280 5.26 -16.80 16.37
CA VAL A 280 6.47 -17.61 16.15
C VAL A 280 6.13 -19.12 16.17
N VAL A 281 5.13 -19.49 16.97
CA VAL A 281 4.67 -20.87 17.17
C VAL A 281 3.15 -20.97 17.04
N PRO A 282 2.61 -22.18 16.71
CA PRO A 282 1.17 -22.34 16.44
C PRO A 282 0.25 -22.00 17.63
N GLU A 283 0.76 -22.04 18.85
CA GLU A 283 0.00 -21.83 20.08
C GLU A 283 -0.50 -20.40 20.27
N ASN A 284 0.10 -19.42 19.58
CA ASN A 284 -0.38 -18.03 19.53
C ASN A 284 -0.58 -17.38 20.92
N TYR A 285 0.43 -17.44 21.78
CA TYR A 285 0.36 -16.81 23.11
C TYR A 285 0.58 -15.30 23.07
N THR A 286 -0.09 -14.58 24.00
CA THR A 286 0.09 -13.12 24.17
C THR A 286 0.03 -12.29 22.87
N ASN A 287 -1.00 -12.48 22.06
CA ASN A 287 -1.10 -11.86 20.74
C ASN A 287 -2.38 -11.02 20.58
N THR A 288 -2.75 -10.29 21.62
CA THR A 288 -3.93 -9.40 21.53
C THR A 288 -3.55 -8.07 20.91
N GLY A 289 -4.46 -7.50 20.13
CA GLY A 289 -4.29 -6.17 19.59
C GLY A 289 -5.61 -5.45 19.31
N THR A 290 -5.54 -4.13 19.35
CA THR A 290 -6.66 -3.23 19.08
C THR A 290 -6.22 -2.10 18.16
N ILE A 291 -7.10 -1.67 17.26
CA ILE A 291 -6.92 -0.53 16.38
C ILE A 291 -8.13 0.39 16.48
N GLY A 292 -7.90 1.68 16.37
CA GLY A 292 -8.93 2.70 16.22
C GLY A 292 -8.50 3.80 15.27
N ASP A 293 -9.44 4.27 14.45
CA ASP A 293 -9.28 5.37 13.50
C ASP A 293 -10.47 6.31 13.59
N PHE A 294 -10.20 7.59 13.40
CA PHE A 294 -11.21 8.63 13.27
C PHE A 294 -10.76 9.66 12.25
N SER A 295 -11.62 10.00 11.28
CA SER A 295 -11.33 11.09 10.35
C SER A 295 -12.52 12.02 10.10
N VAL A 296 -12.20 13.27 9.76
CA VAL A 296 -13.12 14.29 9.30
C VAL A 296 -12.62 14.83 7.96
N ASN A 297 -13.49 14.87 6.98
CA ASN A 297 -13.22 15.44 5.67
C ASN A 297 -14.22 16.55 5.35
N TYR A 298 -13.75 17.75 5.01
CA TYR A 298 -14.57 18.85 4.55
C TYR A 298 -14.08 19.37 3.21
N GLN A 299 -14.94 19.30 2.20
CA GLN A 299 -14.68 19.84 0.87
C GLN A 299 -15.64 20.97 0.53
N ARG A 300 -15.15 21.99 -0.14
CA ARG A 300 -15.96 23.10 -0.64
C ARG A 300 -15.48 23.58 -2.00
N ASP A 301 -16.40 23.68 -2.96
CA ASP A 301 -16.19 24.40 -4.21
C ASP A 301 -16.45 25.89 -3.97
N LEU A 302 -15.37 26.69 -3.84
CA LEU A 302 -15.43 28.13 -3.60
C LEU A 302 -16.02 28.84 -4.82
N THR A 303 -15.51 28.48 -6.00
CA THR A 303 -16.02 28.91 -7.32
C THR A 303 -16.09 27.67 -8.24
N PRO A 304 -16.59 27.79 -9.49
CA PRO A 304 -16.47 26.68 -10.45
C PRO A 304 -15.03 26.26 -10.78
N ASN A 305 -14.05 27.12 -10.47
CA ASN A 305 -12.63 26.87 -10.76
C ASN A 305 -11.80 26.62 -9.50
N ASP A 306 -12.37 26.83 -8.30
CA ASP A 306 -11.62 26.78 -7.05
C ASP A 306 -12.24 25.77 -6.08
N ARG A 307 -11.46 24.79 -5.65
CA ARG A 307 -11.87 23.78 -4.67
C ARG A 307 -10.88 23.74 -3.52
N LEU A 308 -11.43 23.75 -2.31
CA LEU A 308 -10.70 23.57 -1.05
C LEU A 308 -11.13 22.24 -0.41
N ASN A 309 -10.16 21.46 0.05
CA ASN A 309 -10.39 20.26 0.86
C ASN A 309 -9.54 20.32 2.13
N PHE A 310 -10.14 19.88 3.23
CA PHE A 310 -9.50 19.73 4.54
C PHE A 310 -9.79 18.35 5.09
N ILE A 311 -8.75 17.64 5.54
CA ILE A 311 -8.86 16.33 6.20
C ILE A 311 -8.13 16.42 7.54
N ALA A 312 -8.75 15.92 8.60
CA ALA A 312 -8.10 15.66 9.88
C ALA A 312 -8.28 14.18 10.22
N ARG A 313 -7.20 13.52 10.66
CA ARG A 313 -7.21 12.10 11.00
C ARG A 313 -6.46 11.85 12.29
N TYR A 314 -6.95 10.89 13.07
CA TYR A 314 -6.31 10.33 14.25
C TYR A 314 -6.38 8.82 14.19
N GLU A 315 -5.25 8.15 14.40
CA GLU A 315 -5.13 6.70 14.37
C GLU A 315 -4.35 6.20 15.58
N LEU A 316 -4.72 5.02 16.08
CA LEU A 316 -4.10 4.39 17.24
C LEU A 316 -4.10 2.89 17.05
N SER A 317 -2.97 2.22 17.35
CA SER A 317 -2.91 0.77 17.56
C SER A 317 -2.21 0.43 18.86
N ARG A 318 -2.68 -0.64 19.52
CA ARG A 318 -2.06 -1.20 20.73
C ARG A 318 -2.08 -2.70 20.62
N TYR A 319 -0.94 -3.34 20.80
CA TYR A 319 -0.83 -4.78 20.67
C TYR A 319 0.27 -5.37 21.50
N GLN A 320 0.20 -6.69 21.67
CA GLN A 320 1.20 -7.50 22.33
C GLN A 320 1.97 -8.31 21.28
N LEU A 321 3.23 -8.61 21.57
CA LEU A 321 4.01 -9.55 20.78
C LEU A 321 3.75 -10.98 21.24
N PRO A 322 3.63 -11.93 20.29
CA PRO A 322 3.51 -13.35 20.61
C PRO A 322 4.76 -13.89 21.27
N ASN A 323 4.60 -14.66 22.34
CA ASN A 323 5.70 -15.33 23.02
C ASN A 323 6.12 -16.63 22.29
N GLU A 324 7.37 -16.99 22.45
CA GLU A 324 7.98 -18.24 21.96
C GLU A 324 7.72 -19.44 22.90
N ILE A 325 7.97 -20.68 22.40
CA ILE A 325 7.74 -21.91 23.17
C ILE A 325 8.46 -21.93 24.50
N VAL A 326 9.74 -21.55 24.54
CA VAL A 326 10.59 -21.59 25.74
C VAL A 326 10.06 -20.69 26.85
N GLN A 327 9.43 -19.59 26.47
CA GLN A 327 8.92 -18.57 27.40
C GLN A 327 7.49 -18.87 27.87
N GLN A 328 6.80 -19.80 27.25
CA GLN A 328 5.39 -20.15 27.53
C GLN A 328 5.17 -20.86 28.85
N THR A 329 6.17 -21.53 29.41
CA THR A 329 6.07 -22.19 30.71
C THR A 329 5.69 -21.23 31.84
N TRP A 330 5.75 -19.92 31.58
CA TRP A 330 5.49 -18.82 32.51
C TRP A 330 4.20 -18.04 32.19
N CYS A 331 3.56 -18.32 31.05
CA CYS A 331 2.36 -17.61 30.61
C CYS A 331 1.06 -18.41 30.86
N TYR A 332 -0.06 -17.76 30.59
CA TYR A 332 -1.38 -18.38 30.68
C TYR A 332 -1.49 -19.53 29.69
N ALA A 333 -1.92 -20.69 30.15
CA ALA A 333 -2.33 -21.75 29.27
C ALA A 333 -3.61 -21.34 28.51
N PRO A 334 -3.83 -21.84 27.27
CA PRO A 334 -5.03 -21.54 26.51
C PRO A 334 -6.31 -21.76 27.32
N GLY A 335 -7.17 -20.75 27.39
CA GLY A 335 -8.43 -20.80 28.16
C GLY A 335 -8.33 -20.46 29.65
N GLN A 336 -7.16 -20.12 30.17
CA GLN A 336 -6.97 -19.60 31.54
C GLN A 336 -6.97 -18.08 31.54
N THR A 337 -7.65 -17.46 32.50
CA THR A 337 -7.68 -16.01 32.71
C THR A 337 -6.67 -15.49 33.75
N GLN A 338 -6.01 -16.41 34.45
CA GLN A 338 -4.99 -16.12 35.45
C GLN A 338 -3.93 -17.21 35.43
N GLY A 339 -2.67 -16.82 35.47
CA GLY A 339 -1.50 -17.69 35.53
C GLY A 339 -0.34 -17.00 36.22
N PRO A 340 0.83 -17.65 36.35
CA PRO A 340 2.02 -17.00 36.85
C PRO A 340 2.39 -15.81 35.94
N PRO A 341 3.07 -14.78 36.49
CA PRO A 341 3.55 -13.67 35.68
C PRO A 341 4.44 -14.22 34.56
N CYS A 342 4.25 -13.71 33.36
CA CYS A 342 5.05 -14.08 32.20
C CYS A 342 5.66 -12.86 31.54
N GLN A 343 6.59 -13.11 30.63
CA GLN A 343 7.11 -12.09 29.72
C GLN A 343 5.95 -11.42 28.97
N GLN A 344 6.01 -10.11 28.87
CA GLN A 344 5.10 -9.31 28.06
C GLN A 344 5.87 -8.23 27.33
N GLN A 345 5.66 -8.17 26.04
CA GLN A 345 6.19 -7.13 25.16
C GLN A 345 5.00 -6.45 24.49
N ASN A 346 4.94 -5.13 24.63
CA ASN A 346 3.79 -4.35 24.20
C ASN A 346 4.23 -3.22 23.28
N ALA A 347 3.42 -2.92 22.28
CA ALA A 347 3.62 -1.79 21.40
C ALA A 347 2.38 -0.89 21.33
N ASN A 348 2.61 0.42 21.24
CA ASN A 348 1.60 1.42 20.98
C ASN A 348 2.07 2.29 19.82
N ASN A 349 1.24 2.44 18.80
CA ASN A 349 1.50 3.37 17.72
C ASN A 349 0.37 4.40 17.67
N PHE A 350 0.70 5.64 17.37
CA PHE A 350 -0.28 6.69 17.18
C PHE A 350 0.10 7.61 16.03
N GLU A 351 -0.92 8.11 15.36
CA GLU A 351 -0.75 9.08 14.30
C GLU A 351 -1.84 10.16 14.39
N THR A 352 -1.44 11.41 14.19
CA THR A 352 -2.36 12.54 14.06
C THR A 352 -1.93 13.36 12.86
N MET A 353 -2.84 13.64 11.95
CA MET A 353 -2.53 14.46 10.79
C MET A 353 -3.63 15.45 10.44
N GLY A 354 -3.21 16.57 9.85
CA GLY A 354 -4.09 17.55 9.22
C GLY A 354 -3.60 17.85 7.80
N ILE A 355 -4.49 17.74 6.82
CA ILE A 355 -4.22 17.95 5.40
C ILE A 355 -5.09 19.10 4.89
N VAL A 356 -4.49 19.97 4.08
CA VAL A 356 -5.20 21.00 3.31
C VAL A 356 -4.84 20.85 1.85
N SER A 357 -5.85 20.79 0.97
CA SER A 357 -5.63 20.75 -0.48
C SER A 357 -6.45 21.85 -1.15
N TYR A 358 -5.84 22.52 -2.10
CA TYR A 358 -6.50 23.57 -2.90
C TYR A 358 -6.24 23.31 -4.38
N ARG A 359 -7.31 23.26 -5.18
CA ARG A 359 -7.26 23.12 -6.64
C ARG A 359 -7.74 24.41 -7.29
N HIS A 360 -7.01 24.87 -8.33
CA HIS A 360 -7.40 25.99 -9.19
C HIS A 360 -7.34 25.61 -10.66
N ILE A 361 -8.41 25.87 -11.39
CA ILE A 361 -8.51 25.67 -12.84
C ILE A 361 -8.21 27.02 -13.50
N PHE A 362 -6.98 27.19 -14.01
CA PHE A 362 -6.54 28.41 -14.69
C PHE A 362 -7.19 28.61 -16.04
N SER A 363 -7.45 27.50 -16.74
CA SER A 363 -8.10 27.47 -18.05
C SER A 363 -8.67 26.08 -18.33
N PRO A 364 -9.47 25.87 -19.39
CA PRO A 364 -9.92 24.55 -19.80
C PRO A 364 -8.81 23.55 -20.13
N ARG A 365 -7.53 23.98 -20.10
CA ARG A 365 -6.35 23.16 -20.41
C ARG A 365 -5.27 23.22 -19.35
N ALA A 366 -5.49 23.93 -18.25
CA ALA A 366 -4.47 24.12 -17.23
C ALA A 366 -5.06 24.08 -15.82
N VAL A 367 -4.51 23.25 -14.96
CA VAL A 367 -4.92 23.06 -13.56
C VAL A 367 -3.68 23.13 -12.66
N GLY A 368 -3.85 23.74 -11.49
CA GLY A 368 -2.90 23.70 -10.40
C GLY A 368 -3.54 23.07 -9.16
N ASP A 369 -2.81 22.19 -8.51
CA ASP A 369 -3.19 21.52 -7.27
C ASP A 369 -2.17 21.84 -6.16
N PHE A 370 -2.62 22.27 -4.97
CA PHE A 370 -1.81 22.70 -3.83
C PHE A 370 -2.15 21.87 -2.59
N ARG A 371 -1.16 21.36 -1.86
CA ARG A 371 -1.37 20.55 -0.65
C ARG A 371 -0.34 20.85 0.42
N GLY A 372 -0.82 20.81 1.64
CA GLY A 372 0.02 20.83 2.82
C GLY A 372 -0.45 19.78 3.81
N MET A 373 0.47 19.20 4.55
CA MET A 373 0.20 18.27 5.63
C MET A 373 1.06 18.62 6.84
N LEU A 374 0.46 18.51 8.00
CA LEU A 374 1.17 18.42 9.27
C LEU A 374 0.83 17.09 9.90
N ARG A 375 1.84 16.32 10.28
CA ARG A 375 1.69 14.98 10.84
C ARG A 375 2.56 14.84 12.08
N ASN A 376 2.01 14.22 13.12
CA ASN A 376 2.75 13.71 14.26
C ASN A 376 2.52 12.20 14.33
N ASN A 377 3.58 11.47 14.46
CA ASN A 377 3.58 10.02 14.47
C ASN A 377 4.51 9.52 15.55
N GLY A 378 4.11 8.48 16.29
CA GLY A 378 4.91 7.90 17.37
C GLY A 378 4.74 6.40 17.46
N ASN A 379 5.81 5.76 17.95
CA ASN A 379 5.92 4.34 18.18
C ASN A 379 6.57 4.12 19.55
N ASP A 380 5.84 3.45 20.45
CA ASP A 380 6.32 3.02 21.76
C ASP A 380 6.40 1.51 21.77
N PHE A 381 7.53 0.99 22.24
CA PHE A 381 7.71 -0.41 22.54
C PHE A 381 8.30 -0.57 23.93
N TYR A 382 7.78 -1.50 24.70
CA TYR A 382 8.27 -1.78 26.05
C TYR A 382 8.04 -3.23 26.46
N SER A 383 9.09 -3.80 27.05
CA SER A 383 9.09 -5.12 27.68
C SER A 383 8.83 -4.98 29.18
N ASN A 384 8.30 -6.02 29.80
CA ASN A 384 8.29 -6.12 31.27
C ASN A 384 9.61 -6.72 31.81
N ASP A 385 9.80 -6.66 33.14
CA ASP A 385 11.00 -7.13 33.80
C ASP A 385 11.23 -8.66 33.72
N LEU A 386 10.29 -9.40 33.18
CA LEU A 386 10.36 -10.86 32.96
C LEU A 386 10.78 -11.22 31.54
N SER A 387 10.96 -10.25 30.70
CA SER A 387 11.33 -10.49 29.29
C SER A 387 12.74 -11.07 29.18
N THR A 388 12.88 -12.09 28.36
CA THR A 388 14.14 -12.80 28.09
C THR A 388 14.17 -13.17 26.59
N PRO A 389 15.32 -13.18 25.94
CA PRO A 389 16.67 -12.93 26.46
C PRO A 389 17.01 -11.46 26.71
N ILE A 390 16.08 -10.54 26.38
CA ILE A 390 16.34 -9.10 26.41
C ILE A 390 15.10 -8.32 26.89
N ILE A 391 15.31 -7.30 27.71
CA ILE A 391 14.32 -6.26 28.01
C ILE A 391 14.59 -5.09 27.07
N LEU A 392 13.57 -4.64 26.35
CA LEU A 392 13.64 -3.58 25.36
C LEU A 392 12.73 -2.41 25.71
N PHE A 393 13.18 -1.22 25.42
CA PHE A 393 12.39 0.00 25.46
C PHE A 393 12.70 0.85 24.24
N GLN A 394 11.66 1.29 23.54
CA GLN A 394 11.76 2.24 22.44
C GLN A 394 10.67 3.30 22.58
N HIS A 395 11.03 4.57 22.36
CA HIS A 395 10.10 5.67 22.21
C HIS A 395 10.59 6.56 21.07
N ASN A 396 10.08 6.29 19.89
CA ASN A 396 10.43 7.01 18.68
C ASN A 396 9.22 7.81 18.20
N TRP A 397 9.45 9.06 17.83
CA TRP A 397 8.40 9.90 17.29
C TRP A 397 8.97 10.95 16.33
N PHE A 398 8.12 11.44 15.42
CA PHE A 398 8.48 12.53 14.54
C PHE A 398 7.33 13.50 14.30
N ASN A 399 7.70 14.74 13.96
CA ASN A 399 6.81 15.74 13.41
C ASN A 399 7.19 15.98 11.96
N GLU A 400 6.23 15.85 11.07
CA GLU A 400 6.41 16.01 9.63
C GLU A 400 5.60 17.20 9.12
N GLY A 401 6.22 18.01 8.29
CA GLY A 401 5.60 19.07 7.55
C GLY A 401 5.82 18.87 6.06
N TYR A 402 4.79 18.43 5.36
CA TYR A 402 4.82 18.24 3.92
C TYR A 402 4.14 19.39 3.20
N PHE A 403 4.79 19.86 2.16
CA PHE A 403 4.19 20.81 1.24
C PHE A 403 4.54 20.43 -0.18
N ALA A 404 3.57 20.50 -1.05
CA ALA A 404 3.82 20.14 -2.43
C ALA A 404 2.87 20.85 -3.40
N GLY A 405 3.28 20.92 -4.69
CA GLY A 405 2.54 21.56 -5.72
C GLY A 405 2.78 21.13 -7.16
N THR A 406 1.71 21.03 -7.99
CA THR A 406 1.75 20.60 -9.39
C THR A 406 0.96 21.49 -10.33
N PHE A 407 1.49 21.65 -11.54
CA PHE A 407 0.77 22.19 -12.68
C PHE A 407 0.63 21.12 -13.76
N THR A 408 -0.60 20.92 -14.23
CA THR A 408 -0.91 20.07 -15.37
C THR A 408 -1.43 20.93 -16.52
N ILE A 409 -0.85 20.75 -17.70
CA ILE A 409 -1.22 21.50 -18.91
C ILE A 409 -1.44 20.52 -20.05
N ASP A 410 -2.65 20.48 -20.58
CA ASP A 410 -2.99 19.71 -21.77
C ASP A 410 -2.85 20.61 -23.03
N HIS A 411 -1.97 20.20 -23.94
CA HIS A 411 -1.73 20.90 -25.17
C HIS A 411 -1.60 19.95 -26.37
N GLY A 412 -2.74 19.60 -26.94
CA GLY A 412 -2.82 18.83 -28.15
C GLY A 412 -2.43 17.35 -27.96
N ARG A 413 -1.19 16.98 -28.31
CA ARG A 413 -0.66 15.62 -28.13
C ARG A 413 0.11 15.42 -26.82
N ASN A 414 0.40 16.50 -26.16
CA ASN A 414 1.25 16.56 -24.98
C ASN A 414 0.42 16.90 -23.75
N GLU A 415 0.65 16.19 -22.69
CA GLU A 415 0.19 16.54 -21.35
C GLU A 415 1.43 16.74 -20.47
N TRP A 416 1.72 17.99 -20.22
CA TRP A 416 2.81 18.40 -19.33
C TRP A 416 2.34 18.39 -17.89
N LYS A 417 3.10 17.73 -17.01
CA LYS A 417 2.92 17.78 -15.58
C LYS A 417 4.26 18.14 -14.94
N MET A 418 4.28 19.17 -14.11
CA MET A 418 5.48 19.61 -13.42
C MET A 418 5.15 19.99 -11.98
N GLY A 419 6.10 19.80 -11.08
CA GLY A 419 5.88 20.11 -9.69
C GLY A 419 7.13 20.07 -8.85
N ALA A 420 6.94 20.42 -7.59
CA ALA A 420 7.95 20.32 -6.55
C ALA A 420 7.31 19.99 -5.22
N GLU A 421 8.08 19.38 -4.34
CA GLU A 421 7.66 19.04 -2.99
C GLU A 421 8.79 19.25 -1.99
N SER A 422 8.42 19.51 -0.75
CA SER A 422 9.31 19.61 0.38
C SER A 422 8.69 18.84 1.54
N ASP A 423 9.39 17.85 2.01
CA ASP A 423 9.07 17.07 3.19
C ASP A 423 10.12 17.35 4.25
N ASN A 424 9.68 17.82 5.40
CA ASN A 424 10.57 18.22 6.48
C ASN A 424 10.12 17.50 7.74
N THR A 425 10.92 16.57 8.18
CA THR A 425 10.62 15.76 9.36
C THR A 425 11.60 16.10 10.47
N PHE A 426 11.09 16.24 11.68
CA PHE A 426 11.91 16.36 12.87
C PHE A 426 11.82 15.07 13.67
N LEU A 427 12.87 14.26 13.58
CA LEU A 427 12.95 12.92 14.13
C LEU A 427 13.50 12.90 15.55
N HIS A 428 12.89 12.08 16.41
CA HIS A 428 13.34 11.77 17.75
C HIS A 428 13.43 10.26 17.94
N GLU A 429 14.58 9.75 18.32
CA GLU A 429 14.81 8.36 18.67
C GLU A 429 15.23 8.26 20.14
N ASN A 430 14.64 7.31 20.86
CA ASN A 430 15.02 6.94 22.21
C ASN A 430 14.90 5.42 22.32
N PHE A 431 16.03 4.77 22.54
CA PHE A 431 16.13 3.33 22.59
C PHE A 431 16.96 2.91 23.80
N ALA A 432 16.54 1.83 24.47
CA ALA A 432 17.30 1.22 25.56
C ALA A 432 17.06 -0.28 25.59
N TYR A 433 18.06 -1.04 26.04
CA TYR A 433 17.91 -2.47 26.27
C TYR A 433 18.74 -2.97 27.44
N GLN A 434 18.36 -4.15 27.97
CA GLN A 434 19.09 -4.87 28.98
C GLN A 434 19.07 -6.36 28.64
N ILE A 435 20.23 -7.00 28.56
CA ILE A 435 20.34 -8.43 28.33
C ILE A 435 20.01 -9.17 29.63
N THR A 436 19.05 -10.07 29.60
CA THR A 436 18.61 -10.89 30.76
C THR A 436 19.10 -12.33 30.66
N ASP A 437 19.38 -12.84 29.47
CA ASP A 437 20.03 -14.13 29.24
C ASP A 437 21.23 -13.98 28.29
N PRO A 438 22.43 -13.78 28.81
CA PRO A 438 23.64 -13.63 27.98
C PRO A 438 24.01 -14.85 27.16
N SER A 439 23.44 -16.04 27.44
CA SER A 439 23.79 -17.26 26.71
C SER A 439 23.28 -17.27 25.27
N GLN A 440 22.33 -16.41 24.96
CA GLN A 440 21.73 -16.24 23.63
C GLN A 440 22.53 -15.29 22.72
N PHE A 441 23.55 -14.62 23.29
CA PHE A 441 24.33 -13.62 22.56
C PHE A 441 25.81 -13.98 22.51
N ASP A 442 26.55 -13.45 21.54
CA ASP A 442 28.00 -13.62 21.48
C ASP A 442 28.67 -13.07 22.76
N PRO A 443 29.52 -13.86 23.45
CA PRO A 443 30.16 -13.45 24.70
C PRO A 443 30.93 -12.13 24.64
N GLY A 444 31.45 -11.77 23.46
CA GLY A 444 32.12 -10.49 23.23
C GLY A 444 31.19 -9.31 23.22
N THR A 445 29.96 -9.52 22.75
CA THR A 445 28.93 -8.48 22.57
C THR A 445 28.08 -8.29 23.82
N ALA A 446 27.67 -9.38 24.47
CA ALA A 446 26.82 -9.35 25.67
C ALA A 446 27.43 -8.59 26.85
N LEU A 447 28.75 -8.66 27.04
CA LEU A 447 29.44 -8.00 28.13
C LEU A 447 29.61 -6.49 27.98
N ALA A 448 29.53 -5.97 26.77
CA ALA A 448 29.67 -4.55 26.50
C ALA A 448 28.38 -3.73 26.79
N PHE A 449 27.22 -4.39 26.89
CA PHE A 449 25.93 -3.74 26.91
C PHE A 449 24.93 -4.21 27.96
N SER A 450 25.37 -4.61 29.14
CA SER A 450 24.48 -4.66 30.29
C SER A 450 24.19 -3.23 30.79
N PHE A 451 23.29 -2.56 30.09
CA PHE A 451 22.83 -1.23 30.47
C PHE A 451 21.59 -1.27 31.34
N PRO A 452 21.63 -0.67 32.53
CA PRO A 452 20.47 0.00 33.08
C PRO A 452 20.54 1.47 32.66
N GLY A 453 19.86 1.87 31.62
CA GLY A 453 19.80 3.28 31.25
C GLY A 453 19.26 3.50 29.86
N ALA A 454 18.38 4.50 29.75
CA ALA A 454 17.93 4.99 28.46
C ALA A 454 19.18 5.43 27.66
N TYR A 455 19.26 5.01 26.40
CA TYR A 455 20.16 5.64 25.47
C TYR A 455 19.88 7.14 25.52
N PRO A 456 20.87 8.00 25.75
CA PRO A 456 20.61 9.43 25.78
C PRO A 456 20.00 9.82 24.43
N SER A 457 18.97 10.63 24.45
CA SER A 457 18.22 11.14 23.29
C SER A 457 19.06 11.99 22.35
N GLN A 458 20.20 11.49 21.89
CA GLN A 458 21.06 12.12 20.90
C GLN A 458 20.49 12.01 19.47
N GLY A 459 19.42 11.25 19.31
CA GLY A 459 18.71 11.07 18.08
C GLY A 459 17.71 12.19 17.74
N GLN A 460 18.03 13.47 17.91
CA GLN A 460 17.18 14.55 17.41
C GLN A 460 17.80 15.18 16.18
N ARG A 461 17.22 14.96 15.00
CA ARG A 461 17.70 15.58 13.76
C ARG A 461 16.56 15.99 12.85
N PRO A 462 16.69 17.12 12.12
CA PRO A 462 15.83 17.44 10.99
C PRO A 462 16.22 16.56 9.81
N ASP A 463 15.23 15.93 9.19
CA ASP A 463 15.30 15.39 7.85
C ASP A 463 14.75 16.41 6.87
N LEU A 464 15.46 16.62 5.76
CA LEU A 464 15.07 17.53 4.71
C LEU A 464 15.07 16.77 3.39
N GLU A 465 13.88 16.48 2.90
CA GLU A 465 13.67 15.88 1.59
C GLU A 465 13.00 16.87 0.65
N GLN A 466 13.67 17.19 -0.45
CA GLN A 466 13.18 18.17 -1.42
C GLN A 466 13.26 17.58 -2.82
N SER A 467 12.21 17.78 -3.60
CA SER A 467 12.13 17.22 -4.92
C SER A 467 11.49 18.17 -5.91
N ALA A 468 11.88 18.00 -7.18
CA ALA A 468 11.22 18.67 -8.30
C ALA A 468 11.14 17.71 -9.49
N PHE A 469 10.08 17.81 -10.28
CA PHE A 469 9.90 16.95 -11.43
C PHE A 469 9.25 17.68 -12.61
N VAL A 470 9.48 17.11 -13.79
CA VAL A 470 8.76 17.43 -15.02
C VAL A 470 8.48 16.14 -15.77
N GLN A 471 7.28 16.05 -16.33
CA GLN A 471 6.81 14.88 -17.08
C GLN A 471 6.00 15.33 -18.28
N ASP A 472 6.12 14.62 -19.40
CA ASP A 472 5.30 14.78 -20.60
C ASP A 472 4.72 13.44 -21.03
N LEU A 473 3.40 13.33 -21.06
CA LEU A 473 2.69 12.23 -21.69
C LEU A 473 2.37 12.61 -23.13
N VAL A 474 3.07 11.96 -24.07
CA VAL A 474 3.00 12.27 -25.51
C VAL A 474 2.20 11.20 -26.23
N ARG A 475 1.11 11.60 -26.93
CA ARG A 475 0.24 10.72 -27.74
C ARG A 475 0.48 10.91 -29.22
N MET A 476 0.88 9.83 -29.89
CA MET A 476 1.20 9.83 -31.31
C MET A 476 0.45 8.69 -32.04
N GLY A 477 -0.84 8.88 -32.28
CA GLY A 477 -1.70 7.84 -32.83
C GLY A 477 -1.85 6.68 -31.85
N ASN A 478 -1.34 5.50 -32.20
CA ASN A 478 -1.38 4.32 -31.35
C ASN A 478 -0.13 4.18 -30.45
N TRP A 479 0.75 5.15 -30.40
CA TRP A 479 1.91 5.20 -29.52
C TRP A 479 1.68 6.21 -28.41
N THR A 480 2.04 5.81 -27.22
CA THR A 480 2.09 6.69 -26.05
C THR A 480 3.50 6.62 -25.43
N ALA A 481 4.07 7.75 -25.11
CA ALA A 481 5.33 7.86 -24.41
C ALA A 481 5.16 8.71 -23.14
N ASN A 482 5.56 8.19 -22.01
CA ASN A 482 5.65 8.93 -20.75
C ASN A 482 7.14 9.21 -20.48
N LEU A 483 7.53 10.49 -20.52
CA LEU A 483 8.90 10.96 -20.40
C LEU A 483 9.01 11.82 -19.16
N GLY A 484 9.74 11.37 -18.16
CA GLY A 484 9.86 12.04 -16.89
C GLY A 484 11.32 12.29 -16.48
N LEU A 485 11.52 13.38 -15.76
CA LEU A 485 12.76 13.69 -15.07
C LEU A 485 12.42 14.18 -13.67
N ARG A 486 13.02 13.56 -12.67
CA ARG A 486 12.90 13.95 -11.27
C ARG A 486 14.27 14.27 -10.69
N TYR A 487 14.32 15.22 -9.79
CA TYR A 487 15.45 15.54 -8.93
C TYR A 487 15.02 15.37 -7.48
N ASP A 488 15.80 14.61 -6.70
CA ASP A 488 15.63 14.47 -5.26
C ASP A 488 16.88 14.91 -4.51
N HIS A 489 16.68 15.58 -3.38
CA HIS A 489 17.69 15.93 -2.40
C HIS A 489 17.27 15.40 -1.04
N TYR A 490 18.17 14.69 -0.37
CA TYR A 490 18.00 14.10 0.95
C TYR A 490 19.09 14.56 1.89
N GLN A 491 18.72 14.98 3.09
CA GLN A 491 19.66 15.41 4.12
C GLN A 491 19.15 15.02 5.52
N LEU A 492 19.64 13.90 6.04
CA LEU A 492 19.48 13.49 7.43
C LEU A 492 20.81 12.97 7.96
N VAL A 493 21.10 11.68 7.80
CA VAL A 493 22.39 11.06 8.21
C VAL A 493 23.50 11.45 7.25
N VAL A 494 23.17 11.50 5.95
CA VAL A 494 24.05 11.91 4.85
C VAL A 494 23.35 12.98 4.01
N ASN A 495 24.14 13.74 3.23
CA ASN A 495 23.61 14.65 2.22
C ASN A 495 23.79 14.01 0.85
N LYS A 496 22.70 13.66 0.19
CA LYS A 496 22.68 13.01 -1.12
C LYS A 496 21.67 13.66 -2.05
N GLN A 497 21.93 13.55 -3.33
CA GLN A 497 21.03 14.02 -4.38
C GLN A 497 21.05 13.05 -5.55
N ALA A 498 19.96 13.00 -6.28
CA ALA A 498 19.78 12.15 -7.43
C ALA A 498 19.04 12.86 -8.56
N VAL A 499 19.34 12.45 -9.78
CA VAL A 499 18.55 12.78 -10.97
C VAL A 499 18.01 11.47 -11.52
N GLU A 500 16.71 11.41 -11.72
CA GLU A 500 15.97 10.19 -12.01
C GLU A 500 15.23 10.33 -13.35
N PRO A 501 15.85 9.97 -14.47
CA PRO A 501 15.13 9.82 -15.73
C PRO A 501 14.17 8.63 -15.64
N ARG A 502 12.97 8.79 -16.17
CA ARG A 502 11.92 7.79 -16.29
C ARG A 502 11.33 7.83 -17.68
N ILE A 503 11.31 6.70 -18.33
CA ILE A 503 10.89 6.57 -19.72
C ILE A 503 10.01 5.33 -19.82
N ALA A 504 8.76 5.53 -20.26
CA ALA A 504 7.89 4.43 -20.57
C ALA A 504 7.24 4.67 -21.94
N ILE A 505 7.21 3.63 -22.77
CA ILE A 505 6.67 3.70 -24.13
C ILE A 505 5.71 2.53 -24.31
N SER A 506 4.53 2.81 -24.80
CA SER A 506 3.55 1.79 -25.16
C SER A 506 3.08 1.94 -26.61
N ARG A 507 2.61 0.82 -27.17
CA ARG A 507 1.94 0.78 -28.45
C ARG A 507 0.66 -0.02 -28.35
N TYR A 508 -0.44 0.60 -28.71
CA TYR A 508 -1.73 -0.05 -28.84
C TYR A 508 -1.93 -0.61 -30.25
N PHE A 509 -2.42 -1.84 -30.34
CA PHE A 509 -2.79 -2.55 -31.57
C PHE A 509 -4.30 -2.79 -31.56
N PRO A 510 -5.13 -1.81 -32.02
CA PRO A 510 -6.58 -1.90 -31.88
C PRO A 510 -7.20 -3.11 -32.61
N ALA A 511 -6.66 -3.50 -33.78
CA ALA A 511 -7.17 -4.64 -34.54
C ALA A 511 -7.17 -5.98 -33.76
N ILE A 512 -6.32 -6.11 -32.78
CA ILE A 512 -6.20 -7.32 -31.96
C ILE A 512 -6.43 -7.08 -30.49
N GLY A 513 -6.72 -5.82 -30.05
CA GLY A 513 -6.92 -5.45 -28.66
C GLY A 513 -5.70 -5.79 -27.78
N LEU A 514 -4.50 -5.30 -28.16
CA LEU A 514 -3.24 -5.57 -27.46
C LEU A 514 -2.46 -4.27 -27.25
N ILE A 515 -1.90 -4.11 -26.07
CA ILE A 515 -0.89 -3.10 -25.76
C ILE A 515 0.43 -3.81 -25.47
N ALA A 516 1.52 -3.34 -26.07
CA ALA A 516 2.88 -3.72 -25.69
C ALA A 516 3.59 -2.50 -25.09
N HIS A 517 4.35 -2.69 -24.03
CA HIS A 517 5.08 -1.60 -23.38
C HIS A 517 6.48 -2.00 -22.97
N VAL A 518 7.34 -0.99 -22.84
CA VAL A 518 8.66 -1.07 -22.21
C VAL A 518 8.83 0.14 -21.30
N SER A 519 9.51 -0.04 -20.17
CA SER A 519 9.85 1.07 -19.27
C SER A 519 11.28 0.96 -18.73
N TYR A 520 11.83 2.11 -18.41
CA TYR A 520 13.07 2.30 -17.67
C TYR A 520 12.85 3.38 -16.61
N ASP A 521 13.15 3.04 -15.36
CA ASP A 521 13.07 3.94 -14.24
C ASP A 521 14.39 3.98 -13.49
N ARG A 522 15.03 5.15 -13.40
CA ARG A 522 16.09 5.39 -12.42
C ARG A 522 15.44 5.75 -11.11
N ILE A 523 15.83 5.08 -10.02
CA ILE A 523 15.16 5.18 -8.72
C ILE A 523 16.17 5.61 -7.66
N PHE A 524 15.74 6.55 -6.82
CA PHE A 524 16.41 6.95 -5.59
C PHE A 524 15.47 6.73 -4.41
N GLN A 525 15.97 6.10 -3.33
CA GLN A 525 15.15 5.77 -2.18
C GLN A 525 15.86 6.11 -0.89
N THR A 526 15.17 6.86 -0.04
CA THR A 526 15.66 7.26 1.27
C THR A 526 15.50 6.11 2.28
N PRO A 527 16.39 5.98 3.28
CA PRO A 527 16.29 5.00 4.34
C PRO A 527 15.01 5.18 5.17
N SER A 528 14.58 4.13 5.86
CA SER A 528 13.53 4.26 6.87
C SER A 528 14.04 4.99 8.11
N PHE A 529 13.14 5.60 8.89
CA PHE A 529 13.54 6.39 10.06
C PHE A 529 13.82 5.56 11.30
N GLU A 530 13.28 4.36 11.40
CA GLU A 530 13.39 3.59 12.64
C GLU A 530 14.83 3.32 13.03
N ASN A 531 15.19 3.80 14.20
CA ASN A 531 16.54 3.67 14.75
C ASN A 531 17.68 4.02 13.75
N LEU A 532 17.37 4.83 12.73
CA LEU A 532 18.33 5.20 11.68
C LEU A 532 19.50 6.00 12.23
N LEU A 533 19.25 6.87 13.20
CA LEU A 533 20.29 7.69 13.80
C LEU A 533 21.22 6.81 14.62
N LEU A 534 20.69 5.85 15.37
CA LEU A 534 21.47 4.88 16.13
C LEU A 534 22.25 3.94 15.21
N SER A 535 21.58 3.33 14.21
CA SER A 535 22.22 2.45 13.19
C SER A 535 23.38 3.13 12.44
N SER A 536 23.35 4.45 12.35
CA SER A 536 24.36 5.24 11.65
C SER A 536 25.31 5.97 12.59
N SER A 537 25.28 5.66 13.89
CA SER A 537 26.03 6.35 14.92
C SER A 537 27.37 5.66 15.24
N PHE A 538 28.25 6.39 15.92
CA PHE A 538 29.50 5.83 16.42
C PHE A 538 29.29 4.84 17.56
N GLU A 539 28.18 4.93 18.26
CA GLU A 539 27.81 4.04 19.35
C GLU A 539 27.70 2.58 18.92
N VAL A 540 27.27 2.33 17.68
CA VAL A 540 27.22 0.97 17.09
C VAL A 540 28.60 0.31 17.04
N ASP A 541 29.67 1.08 16.82
CA ASP A 541 31.03 0.53 16.83
C ASP A 541 31.47 -0.02 18.18
N LEU A 542 30.92 0.53 19.26
CA LEU A 542 31.20 0.06 20.62
C LEU A 542 30.49 -1.27 20.90
N ILE A 543 29.39 -1.53 20.18
CA ILE A 543 28.58 -2.73 20.30
C ILE A 543 29.21 -3.87 19.53
N ASN A 544 29.59 -3.61 18.29
CA ASN A 544 30.14 -4.61 17.40
C ASN A 544 31.26 -4.01 16.53
N PRO A 545 32.55 -4.28 16.87
CA PRO A 545 33.69 -3.74 16.13
C PRO A 545 33.83 -4.32 14.70
N ASP A 546 33.12 -5.40 14.39
CA ASP A 546 33.16 -6.04 13.06
C ASP A 546 32.14 -5.44 12.08
N VAL A 547 31.20 -4.62 12.54
CA VAL A 547 30.27 -3.87 11.68
C VAL A 547 31.04 -2.82 10.89
N LEU A 548 30.81 -2.79 9.59
CA LEU A 548 31.35 -1.72 8.76
C LEU A 548 30.74 -0.38 9.14
N ARG A 549 31.57 0.55 9.60
CA ARG A 549 31.23 1.90 10.05
C ARG A 549 30.73 2.83 8.95
N LEU A 550 29.79 2.40 8.17
CA LEU A 550 29.22 3.20 7.10
C LEU A 550 27.80 3.56 7.49
N PRO A 551 27.42 4.85 7.46
CA PRO A 551 26.04 5.22 7.63
C PRO A 551 25.18 4.58 6.57
N VAL A 552 23.94 4.25 6.92
CA VAL A 552 22.96 3.80 5.93
C VAL A 552 22.71 4.94 4.95
N ILE A 553 22.93 4.68 3.68
CA ILE A 553 22.79 5.68 2.63
C ILE A 553 21.65 5.31 1.69
N PRO A 554 21.02 6.29 1.02
CA PRO A 554 19.93 6.03 0.10
C PRO A 554 20.27 4.99 -0.97
N SER A 555 19.31 4.11 -1.24
CA SER A 555 19.39 3.13 -2.33
C SER A 555 19.24 3.80 -3.69
N GLN A 556 19.92 3.25 -4.69
CA GLN A 556 19.81 3.70 -6.08
C GLN A 556 19.64 2.50 -7.01
N GLY A 557 18.58 2.49 -7.81
CA GLY A 557 18.29 1.37 -8.70
C GLY A 557 18.06 1.78 -10.15
N ASN A 558 18.30 0.83 -11.05
CA ASN A 558 17.83 0.87 -12.43
C ASN A 558 16.80 -0.23 -12.60
N TYR A 559 15.57 0.14 -12.92
CA TYR A 559 14.47 -0.77 -13.14
C TYR A 559 14.11 -0.82 -14.61
N TYR A 560 13.97 -2.01 -15.14
CA TYR A 560 13.62 -2.27 -16.52
C TYR A 560 12.40 -3.18 -16.55
N GLU A 561 11.46 -2.89 -17.43
CA GLU A 561 10.30 -3.74 -17.67
C GLU A 561 9.95 -3.81 -19.15
N ALA A 562 9.45 -4.96 -19.56
CA ALA A 562 8.76 -5.15 -20.84
C ALA A 562 7.52 -6.01 -20.61
N GLY A 563 6.39 -5.60 -21.19
CA GLY A 563 5.15 -6.31 -20.97
C GLY A 563 4.13 -6.16 -22.08
N VAL A 564 3.08 -6.97 -21.96
CA VAL A 564 1.93 -6.94 -22.86
C VAL A 564 0.62 -7.06 -22.08
N SER A 565 -0.38 -6.29 -22.50
CA SER A 565 -1.75 -6.38 -22.02
C SER A 565 -2.68 -6.73 -23.18
N LYS A 566 -3.47 -7.80 -23.06
CA LYS A 566 -4.34 -8.31 -24.10
C LYS A 566 -5.77 -8.42 -23.61
N ALA A 567 -6.69 -7.77 -24.31
CA ALA A 567 -8.12 -7.97 -24.12
C ALA A 567 -8.67 -9.05 -25.07
N PHE A 568 -9.50 -9.91 -24.53
CA PHE A 568 -10.30 -10.90 -25.26
C PHE A 568 -11.78 -10.50 -25.19
N GLY A 569 -12.20 -9.66 -26.15
CA GLY A 569 -13.49 -8.97 -26.08
C GLY A 569 -13.57 -8.08 -24.83
N ASN A 570 -14.77 -8.05 -24.21
CA ASN A 570 -15.03 -7.28 -22.99
C ASN A 570 -15.01 -8.14 -21.71
N ASN A 571 -14.57 -9.40 -21.81
CA ASN A 571 -14.77 -10.38 -20.74
C ASN A 571 -13.51 -10.79 -20.03
N LEU A 572 -12.35 -10.70 -20.70
CA LEU A 572 -11.10 -11.17 -20.14
C LEU A 572 -9.94 -10.27 -20.56
N ARG A 573 -9.10 -9.91 -19.57
CA ARG A 573 -7.81 -9.24 -19.77
C ARG A 573 -6.69 -10.14 -19.26
N LEU A 574 -5.62 -10.23 -20.05
CA LEU A 574 -4.36 -10.88 -19.68
C LEU A 574 -3.25 -9.85 -19.70
N ASP A 575 -2.52 -9.72 -18.60
CA ASP A 575 -1.30 -8.94 -18.48
C ASP A 575 -0.13 -9.88 -18.24
N VAL A 576 1.01 -9.67 -18.92
CA VAL A 576 2.25 -10.42 -18.73
C VAL A 576 3.41 -9.45 -18.78
N ASN A 577 4.28 -9.47 -17.76
CA ASN A 577 5.43 -8.59 -17.64
C ASN A 577 6.69 -9.38 -17.30
N TYR A 578 7.83 -8.93 -17.78
CA TYR A 578 9.18 -9.34 -17.36
C TYR A 578 9.93 -8.12 -16.86
N TYR A 579 10.60 -8.26 -15.73
CA TYR A 579 11.32 -7.14 -15.10
C TYR A 579 12.72 -7.53 -14.63
N LEU A 580 13.58 -6.51 -14.53
CA LEU A 580 14.92 -6.58 -13.94
C LEU A 580 15.17 -5.33 -13.11
N ARG A 581 15.62 -5.52 -11.88
CA ARG A 581 16.07 -4.47 -10.95
C ARG A 581 17.55 -4.68 -10.61
N ASP A 582 18.37 -3.66 -10.76
CA ASP A 582 19.78 -3.61 -10.35
C ASP A 582 19.93 -2.45 -9.37
N VAL A 583 20.10 -2.77 -8.09
CA VAL A 583 20.03 -1.80 -6.97
C VAL A 583 21.36 -1.79 -6.24
N ALA A 584 21.94 -0.60 -6.10
CA ALA A 584 23.08 -0.34 -5.22
C ALA A 584 22.58 0.21 -3.87
N ASN A 585 23.29 -0.13 -2.78
CA ASN A 585 22.88 0.17 -1.40
C ASN A 585 21.46 -0.35 -1.15
N TYR A 586 21.25 -1.62 -1.44
CA TYR A 586 19.93 -2.23 -1.31
C TYR A 586 19.52 -2.25 0.15
N ALA A 587 18.43 -1.56 0.46
CA ALA A 587 17.91 -1.42 1.81
C ALA A 587 17.28 -2.74 2.29
N ASP A 588 17.50 -3.05 3.56
CA ASP A 588 16.89 -4.14 4.31
C ASP A 588 16.83 -3.71 5.80
N ASP A 589 16.38 -4.56 6.70
CA ASP A 589 16.40 -4.30 8.14
C ASP A 589 17.01 -5.44 8.95
N ASP A 590 17.48 -5.10 10.13
CA ASP A 590 18.04 -6.00 11.15
C ASP A 590 17.07 -5.99 12.33
N GLN A 591 16.27 -7.02 12.47
CA GLN A 591 15.25 -7.14 13.51
C GLN A 591 15.85 -7.75 14.77
N ILE A 592 15.58 -7.16 15.94
CA ILE A 592 16.01 -7.75 17.22
C ILE A 592 15.06 -8.88 17.60
N ASP A 593 15.59 -10.11 17.63
CA ASP A 593 14.83 -11.33 17.92
C ASP A 593 13.49 -11.38 17.14
N ASN A 594 12.42 -11.78 17.79
CA ASN A 594 11.08 -11.77 17.23
C ASN A 594 10.26 -10.52 17.65
N THR A 595 10.94 -9.41 17.93
CA THR A 595 10.29 -8.14 18.29
C THR A 595 9.88 -7.34 17.06
N THR A 596 9.21 -6.21 17.27
CA THR A 596 8.90 -5.24 16.19
C THR A 596 9.96 -4.14 16.10
N ILE A 597 11.09 -4.29 16.78
CA ILE A 597 12.19 -3.33 16.75
C ILE A 597 13.18 -3.77 15.71
N SER A 598 13.42 -2.92 14.72
CA SER A 598 14.44 -3.14 13.72
C SER A 598 15.34 -1.92 13.53
N PHE A 599 16.43 -2.15 12.85
CA PHE A 599 17.46 -1.18 12.51
C PHE A 599 17.71 -1.24 11.01
N PRO A 600 17.63 -0.12 10.29
CA PRO A 600 17.86 -0.14 8.84
C PRO A 600 19.30 -0.54 8.55
N ILE A 601 19.42 -1.41 7.56
CA ILE A 601 20.67 -1.84 6.97
C ILE A 601 20.68 -1.59 5.46
N ALA A 602 21.84 -1.72 4.84
CA ALA A 602 21.94 -1.71 3.39
C ALA A 602 23.03 -2.69 2.92
N PHE A 603 22.66 -3.60 2.04
CA PHE A 603 23.61 -4.43 1.31
C PHE A 603 24.27 -3.63 0.18
N ARG A 604 25.49 -3.98 -0.18
CA ARG A 604 26.21 -3.31 -1.26
C ARG A 604 25.43 -3.26 -2.56
N LYS A 605 24.72 -4.33 -2.89
CA LYS A 605 23.98 -4.48 -4.15
C LYS A 605 22.92 -5.56 -4.02
N ALA A 606 21.82 -5.42 -4.78
CA ALA A 606 20.92 -6.52 -5.11
C ALA A 606 20.60 -6.54 -6.60
N VAL A 607 20.35 -7.75 -7.14
CA VAL A 607 19.82 -7.96 -8.49
C VAL A 607 18.61 -8.87 -8.39
N ILE A 608 17.47 -8.35 -8.84
CA ILE A 608 16.18 -9.02 -8.75
C ILE A 608 15.55 -9.03 -10.14
N TYR A 609 15.09 -10.18 -10.60
CA TYR A 609 14.41 -10.31 -11.87
C TYR A 609 13.29 -11.34 -11.81
N GLY A 610 12.33 -11.20 -12.69
CA GLY A 610 11.19 -12.10 -12.67
C GLY A 610 10.22 -11.89 -13.82
N ALA A 611 9.19 -12.73 -13.80
CA ALA A 611 8.06 -12.64 -14.71
C ALA A 611 6.75 -12.69 -13.94
N GLU A 612 5.78 -11.90 -14.37
CA GLU A 612 4.48 -11.77 -13.74
C GLU A 612 3.37 -11.95 -14.74
N GLY A 613 2.24 -12.50 -14.30
CA GLY A 613 1.04 -12.61 -15.11
C GLY A 613 -0.22 -12.37 -14.29
N LYS A 614 -1.21 -11.71 -14.89
CA LYS A 614 -2.53 -11.51 -14.29
C LYS A 614 -3.61 -11.77 -15.33
N ILE A 615 -4.57 -12.60 -14.96
CA ILE A 615 -5.81 -12.77 -15.71
C ILE A 615 -6.92 -12.09 -14.92
N SER A 616 -7.64 -11.16 -15.55
CA SER A 616 -8.76 -10.46 -14.93
C SER A 616 -10.04 -10.72 -15.71
N VAL A 617 -11.10 -11.06 -15.00
CA VAL A 617 -12.44 -11.34 -15.54
C VAL A 617 -13.43 -10.40 -14.84
N PRO A 618 -13.79 -9.25 -15.45
CA PRO A 618 -14.71 -8.29 -14.82
C PRO A 618 -16.11 -8.87 -14.64
N ASN A 619 -16.63 -9.50 -15.68
CA ASN A 619 -17.92 -10.20 -15.66
C ASN A 619 -18.05 -11.11 -16.87
N TRP A 620 -17.91 -12.42 -16.68
CA TRP A 620 -18.13 -13.43 -17.72
C TRP A 620 -19.06 -14.53 -17.19
N HIS A 621 -20.24 -14.64 -17.79
CA HIS A 621 -21.27 -15.60 -17.35
C HIS A 621 -21.55 -15.56 -15.84
N LYS A 622 -21.64 -14.35 -15.25
CA LYS A 622 -21.82 -14.10 -13.80
C LYS A 622 -20.60 -14.46 -12.93
N ILE A 623 -19.47 -14.73 -13.54
CA ILE A 623 -18.19 -14.90 -12.84
C ILE A 623 -17.40 -13.61 -12.97
N SER A 624 -16.87 -13.12 -11.86
CA SER A 624 -15.88 -12.06 -11.80
C SER A 624 -14.70 -12.50 -10.94
N GLY A 625 -13.52 -11.91 -11.17
CA GLY A 625 -12.35 -12.24 -10.37
C GLY A 625 -11.04 -12.11 -11.13
N PHE A 626 -9.99 -12.66 -10.53
CA PHE A 626 -8.65 -12.66 -11.12
C PHE A 626 -7.82 -13.85 -10.66
N ALA A 627 -6.74 -14.11 -11.41
CA ALA A 627 -5.62 -14.93 -11.01
C ALA A 627 -4.33 -14.15 -11.27
N SER A 628 -3.48 -14.00 -10.27
CA SER A 628 -2.16 -13.37 -10.36
C SER A 628 -1.07 -14.39 -10.06
N TYR A 629 -0.02 -14.39 -10.87
CA TYR A 629 1.12 -15.27 -10.73
C TYR A 629 2.41 -14.45 -10.84
N SER A 630 3.39 -14.77 -10.00
CA SER A 630 4.72 -14.18 -10.01
C SER A 630 5.79 -15.24 -9.91
N TYR A 631 6.82 -15.10 -10.74
CA TYR A 631 8.08 -15.79 -10.63
C TYR A 631 9.17 -14.78 -10.34
N MET A 632 9.97 -14.98 -9.28
CA MET A 632 11.02 -14.05 -8.88
C MET A 632 12.31 -14.79 -8.53
N VAL A 633 13.43 -14.15 -8.81
CA VAL A 633 14.77 -14.52 -8.36
C VAL A 633 15.47 -13.27 -7.86
N GLY A 634 15.81 -13.27 -6.58
CA GLY A 634 16.56 -12.19 -5.93
C GLY A 634 17.90 -12.68 -5.39
N ASN A 635 18.95 -11.87 -5.55
CA ASN A 635 20.24 -12.07 -4.91
C ASN A 635 20.78 -10.75 -4.37
N ALA A 636 21.30 -10.79 -3.16
CA ALA A 636 21.98 -9.68 -2.51
C ALA A 636 23.48 -9.98 -2.30
N TRP A 637 24.28 -8.94 -2.13
CA TRP A 637 25.73 -9.02 -1.98
C TRP A 637 26.22 -8.26 -0.76
N PHE A 638 27.07 -8.89 0.03
CA PHE A 638 27.83 -8.23 1.09
C PHE A 638 28.84 -7.20 0.52
N PRO A 639 29.37 -6.27 1.33
CA PRO A 639 29.12 -6.09 2.76
C PRO A 639 27.81 -5.39 3.07
N VAL A 640 27.39 -5.47 4.32
CA VAL A 640 26.27 -4.75 4.89
C VAL A 640 26.75 -3.49 5.63
N SER A 641 25.93 -2.43 5.66
CA SER A 641 26.14 -1.22 6.46
C SER A 641 24.88 -0.91 7.28
N GLY A 642 25.05 -0.31 8.47
CA GLY A 642 23.97 -0.07 9.44
C GLY A 642 23.74 -1.26 10.36
N GLY A 643 22.55 -1.34 10.98
CA GLY A 643 22.15 -2.41 11.90
C GLY A 643 22.66 -2.24 13.34
N LEU A 644 22.19 -3.14 14.20
CA LEU A 644 22.63 -3.24 15.61
C LEU A 644 23.04 -4.68 15.98
N PHE A 645 23.57 -5.43 15.17
CA PHE A 645 23.93 -6.85 15.29
C PHE A 645 24.42 -7.29 16.68
N ILE A 646 23.50 -7.63 17.57
CA ILE A 646 23.79 -8.08 18.93
C ILE A 646 23.68 -9.60 19.11
N GLY A 647 23.10 -10.30 18.15
CA GLY A 647 22.99 -11.76 18.16
C GLY A 647 24.17 -12.46 17.48
N ALA A 648 24.44 -13.70 17.87
CA ALA A 648 25.49 -14.51 17.27
C ALA A 648 25.24 -14.79 15.77
N ASP A 649 24.01 -14.94 15.36
CA ASP A 649 23.60 -15.22 13.98
C ASP A 649 23.89 -14.04 13.06
N ALA A 650 23.62 -12.84 13.53
CA ALA A 650 23.91 -11.60 12.82
C ALA A 650 25.43 -11.39 12.63
N GLN A 651 26.24 -11.76 13.61
CA GLN A 651 27.71 -11.73 13.52
C GLN A 651 28.24 -12.69 12.44
N ALA A 652 27.68 -13.90 12.36
CA ALA A 652 28.10 -14.88 11.36
C ALA A 652 27.85 -14.39 9.93
N ALA A 653 26.75 -13.67 9.72
CA ALA A 653 26.44 -13.07 8.43
C ALA A 653 27.40 -11.97 7.98
N ILE A 654 27.83 -11.11 8.90
CA ILE A 654 28.77 -10.01 8.62
C ILE A 654 30.13 -10.55 8.20
N SER A 655 30.55 -11.70 8.75
CA SER A 655 31.83 -12.33 8.41
C SER A 655 31.93 -12.85 6.99
N GLN A 656 30.82 -13.01 6.26
CA GLN A 656 30.77 -13.45 4.86
C GLN A 656 30.98 -12.28 3.87
N LEU A 657 32.06 -11.56 3.97
CA LEU A 657 32.33 -10.30 3.27
C LEU A 657 32.39 -10.36 1.72
N THR A 658 32.35 -11.52 1.08
CA THR A 658 32.63 -11.67 -0.36
C THR A 658 31.59 -12.44 -1.17
N GLY A 659 30.56 -12.99 -0.57
CA GLY A 659 29.54 -13.80 -1.23
C GLY A 659 28.34 -13.02 -1.75
N HIS A 660 27.49 -13.71 -2.46
CA HIS A 660 26.09 -13.35 -2.68
C HIS A 660 25.22 -14.45 -2.07
N PHE A 661 24.02 -14.09 -1.69
CA PHE A 661 23.05 -14.98 -1.08
C PHE A 661 21.67 -14.70 -1.68
N PRO A 662 20.70 -15.62 -1.58
CA PRO A 662 19.33 -15.34 -1.94
C PRO A 662 18.80 -14.18 -1.09
N ASP A 663 18.14 -13.24 -1.75
CA ASP A 663 17.36 -12.19 -1.08
C ASP A 663 16.33 -12.83 -0.13
N SER A 664 16.09 -12.23 1.04
CA SER A 664 15.15 -12.74 2.05
C SER A 664 13.76 -12.98 1.46
N GLN A 665 13.33 -12.14 0.53
CA GLN A 665 12.05 -12.22 -0.17
C GLN A 665 12.06 -13.13 -1.41
N ASP A 666 13.10 -13.92 -1.67
CA ASP A 666 13.23 -14.78 -2.86
C ASP A 666 12.24 -15.98 -2.86
N GLN A 667 10.93 -15.70 -2.83
CA GLN A 667 9.92 -16.72 -3.10
C GLN A 667 9.77 -16.95 -4.59
N ARG A 668 10.22 -18.12 -5.08
CA ARG A 668 10.30 -18.44 -6.51
C ARG A 668 8.96 -18.39 -7.23
N ASN A 669 7.89 -18.82 -6.63
CA ASN A 669 6.57 -18.82 -7.25
C ASN A 669 5.52 -18.38 -6.23
N THR A 670 4.68 -17.46 -6.64
CA THR A 670 3.55 -16.97 -5.86
C THR A 670 2.31 -16.96 -6.75
N LEU A 671 1.19 -17.49 -6.27
CA LEU A 671 -0.10 -17.47 -6.97
C LEU A 671 -1.19 -17.01 -6.02
N PHE A 672 -1.96 -16.02 -6.45
CA PHE A 672 -3.21 -15.65 -5.81
C PHE A 672 -4.36 -15.76 -6.80
N THR A 673 -5.49 -16.26 -6.34
CA THR A 673 -6.74 -16.23 -7.11
C THR A 673 -7.87 -15.74 -6.23
N ARG A 674 -8.75 -14.96 -6.81
CA ARG A 674 -10.04 -14.61 -6.20
C ARG A 674 -11.09 -14.62 -7.30
N TRP A 675 -12.20 -15.33 -7.07
CA TRP A 675 -13.32 -15.35 -7.98
C TRP A 675 -14.63 -15.26 -7.20
N VAL A 676 -15.64 -14.69 -7.82
CA VAL A 676 -17.00 -14.53 -7.31
C VAL A 676 -17.97 -14.99 -8.39
N TYR A 677 -18.92 -15.83 -8.03
CA TYR A 677 -20.01 -16.28 -8.88
C TYR A 677 -21.35 -15.73 -8.38
N GLN A 678 -22.00 -14.90 -9.19
CA GLN A 678 -23.30 -14.33 -8.87
C GLN A 678 -24.41 -15.33 -9.16
N ILE A 679 -24.85 -16.10 -8.17
CA ILE A 679 -25.88 -17.15 -8.29
C ILE A 679 -27.23 -16.52 -8.68
N LYS A 680 -27.63 -15.49 -7.91
CA LYS A 680 -28.83 -14.66 -8.11
C LYS A 680 -28.47 -13.18 -7.91
N PRO A 681 -29.30 -12.22 -8.35
CA PRO A 681 -28.99 -10.80 -8.18
C PRO A 681 -28.66 -10.33 -6.75
N ARG A 682 -29.02 -11.14 -5.75
CA ARG A 682 -28.76 -10.82 -4.32
C ARG A 682 -27.93 -11.87 -3.59
N LEU A 683 -27.46 -12.91 -4.29
CA LEU A 683 -26.74 -14.02 -3.69
C LEU A 683 -25.51 -14.37 -4.51
N TRP A 684 -24.36 -14.35 -3.87
CA TRP A 684 -23.10 -14.73 -4.50
C TRP A 684 -22.31 -15.72 -3.65
N PHE A 685 -21.41 -16.43 -4.31
CA PHE A 685 -20.42 -17.31 -3.70
C PHE A 685 -19.06 -17.01 -4.32
N GLY A 686 -18.00 -17.04 -3.51
CA GLY A 686 -16.64 -16.79 -3.95
C GLY A 686 -15.66 -17.77 -3.37
N GLY A 687 -14.47 -17.82 -3.98
CA GLY A 687 -13.36 -18.62 -3.52
C GLY A 687 -12.04 -17.99 -3.87
N GLY A 688 -10.99 -18.47 -3.23
CA GLY A 688 -9.63 -18.03 -3.47
C GLY A 688 -8.62 -19.12 -3.15
N ILE A 689 -7.48 -19.04 -3.82
CA ILE A 689 -6.32 -19.90 -3.60
C ILE A 689 -5.12 -18.95 -3.44
N GLN A 690 -4.30 -19.22 -2.42
CA GLN A 690 -2.99 -18.66 -2.25
C GLN A 690 -1.98 -19.80 -2.24
N TYR A 691 -0.91 -19.66 -3.03
CA TYR A 691 0.18 -20.63 -3.12
C TYR A 691 1.52 -19.89 -3.11
N GLY A 692 2.47 -20.41 -2.33
CA GLY A 692 3.84 -19.94 -2.27
C GLY A 692 4.82 -21.10 -2.20
N THR A 693 5.99 -20.97 -2.83
CA THR A 693 7.05 -22.01 -2.79
C THR A 693 7.95 -21.91 -1.58
N GLY A 694 7.65 -21.00 -0.66
CA GLY A 694 8.43 -20.76 0.57
C GLY A 694 9.65 -19.86 0.35
N LEU A 695 9.98 -19.12 1.39
CA LEU A 695 11.13 -18.22 1.47
C LEU A 695 12.42 -18.99 1.75
N PRO A 696 13.60 -18.47 1.42
CA PRO A 696 14.87 -18.96 1.94
C PRO A 696 14.95 -18.71 3.44
N PHE A 697 15.72 -19.50 4.16
CA PHE A 697 16.04 -19.30 5.56
C PHE A 697 17.55 -19.46 5.80
N ASP A 698 18.04 -18.87 6.90
CA ASP A 698 19.46 -18.95 7.32
C ASP A 698 19.56 -19.20 8.84
N PHE A 699 18.95 -20.28 9.29
CA PHE A 699 19.05 -20.70 10.68
C PHE A 699 20.46 -21.20 10.99
N GLN A 700 21.15 -20.58 11.92
CA GLN A 700 22.57 -20.85 12.21
C GLN A 700 22.78 -22.08 13.12
N GLY A 701 21.70 -22.69 13.60
CA GLY A 701 21.72 -23.91 14.40
C GLY A 701 21.57 -25.21 13.60
N THR A 702 21.56 -26.32 14.29
CA THR A 702 21.24 -27.63 13.74
C THR A 702 19.74 -27.84 13.66
N GLU A 703 19.27 -28.75 12.79
CA GLU A 703 17.86 -29.17 12.72
C GLU A 703 17.33 -29.66 14.09
N GLN A 704 18.21 -30.24 14.92
CA GLN A 704 17.85 -30.72 16.26
C GLN A 704 17.64 -29.58 17.26
N GLU A 705 18.43 -28.53 17.17
CA GLU A 705 18.24 -27.31 17.96
C GLU A 705 16.94 -26.60 17.54
N ALA A 706 16.73 -26.42 16.24
CA ALA A 706 15.47 -25.89 15.72
C ALA A 706 14.24 -26.70 16.17
N LEU A 707 14.35 -28.04 16.18
CA LEU A 707 13.29 -28.93 16.66
C LEU A 707 12.98 -28.73 18.17
N GLN A 708 13.99 -28.46 18.96
CA GLN A 708 13.82 -28.19 20.40
C GLN A 708 13.18 -26.82 20.64
N GLU A 709 13.49 -25.84 19.83
CA GLU A 709 13.04 -24.46 19.98
C GLU A 709 11.63 -24.26 19.41
N TYR A 710 11.37 -24.70 18.17
CA TYR A 710 10.12 -24.40 17.46
C TYR A 710 9.14 -25.56 17.39
N GLY A 711 9.54 -26.73 17.80
CA GLY A 711 8.68 -27.94 17.85
C GLY A 711 8.54 -28.67 16.51
N PRO A 712 8.01 -29.91 16.57
CA PRO A 712 7.96 -30.78 15.40
C PRO A 712 7.00 -30.31 14.29
N GLU A 713 5.96 -29.57 14.63
CA GLU A 713 4.97 -29.09 13.65
C GLU A 713 5.60 -28.05 12.72
N VAL A 714 6.29 -27.04 13.26
CA VAL A 714 7.00 -26.03 12.48
C VAL A 714 8.12 -26.66 11.67
N ILE A 715 8.97 -27.49 12.31
CA ILE A 715 10.11 -28.11 11.63
C ILE A 715 9.70 -29.06 10.51
N SER A 716 8.52 -29.67 10.58
CA SER A 716 7.99 -30.47 9.48
C SER A 716 7.71 -29.69 8.20
N ARG A 717 7.71 -28.35 8.27
CA ARG A 717 7.52 -27.41 7.15
C ARG A 717 8.83 -26.83 6.64
N ILE A 718 9.99 -27.18 7.21
CA ILE A 718 11.28 -26.60 6.90
C ILE A 718 12.13 -27.63 6.15
N ASN A 719 12.62 -27.27 5.00
CA ASN A 719 13.49 -28.10 4.18
C ASN A 719 14.95 -27.70 4.33
N PHE A 720 15.60 -28.19 5.38
CA PHE A 720 17.01 -27.89 5.66
C PHE A 720 17.96 -28.23 4.50
N ALA A 721 17.67 -29.28 3.74
CA ALA A 721 18.49 -29.68 2.59
C ALA A 721 18.44 -28.67 1.43
N ARG A 722 17.36 -27.91 1.31
CA ARG A 722 17.16 -26.88 0.29
C ARG A 722 17.42 -25.47 0.79
N GLY A 723 17.54 -25.27 2.12
CA GLY A 723 17.58 -23.95 2.73
C GLY A 723 16.31 -23.13 2.48
N ARG A 724 15.12 -23.78 2.48
CA ARG A 724 13.84 -23.13 2.18
C ARG A 724 12.70 -23.70 3.00
N ILE A 725 11.72 -22.86 3.27
CA ILE A 725 10.42 -23.29 3.78
C ILE A 725 9.70 -24.12 2.70
N ASP A 726 8.96 -25.14 3.11
CA ASP A 726 8.19 -25.97 2.18
C ASP A 726 6.98 -25.22 1.63
N PRO A 727 6.56 -25.51 0.38
CA PRO A 727 5.44 -24.83 -0.26
C PRO A 727 4.14 -24.92 0.56
N SER A 728 3.38 -23.84 0.58
CA SER A 728 2.05 -23.78 1.19
C SER A 728 0.96 -23.54 0.15
N LEU A 729 -0.22 -24.13 0.40
CA LEU A 729 -1.43 -23.95 -0.40
C LEU A 729 -2.61 -23.69 0.51
N LEU A 730 -3.11 -22.46 0.52
CA LEU A 730 -4.24 -22.02 1.31
C LEU A 730 -5.47 -21.90 0.41
N VAL A 731 -6.59 -22.41 0.88
CA VAL A 731 -7.89 -22.34 0.19
C VAL A 731 -8.86 -21.55 1.05
N SER A 732 -9.55 -20.59 0.44
CA SER A 732 -10.55 -19.76 1.10
C SER A 732 -11.86 -19.77 0.32
N ALA A 733 -12.97 -19.61 1.02
CA ALA A 733 -14.30 -19.47 0.43
C ALA A 733 -15.09 -18.37 1.12
N SER A 734 -16.05 -17.82 0.40
CA SER A 734 -16.96 -16.80 0.93
C SER A 734 -18.34 -16.89 0.31
N ALA A 735 -19.35 -16.44 1.03
CA ALA A 735 -20.70 -16.31 0.53
C ALA A 735 -21.32 -15.02 1.02
N GLY A 736 -22.08 -14.35 0.17
CA GLY A 736 -22.72 -13.10 0.54
C GLY A 736 -24.15 -13.00 0.01
N VAL A 737 -24.99 -12.31 0.77
CA VAL A 737 -26.39 -12.08 0.44
C VAL A 737 -26.84 -10.67 0.74
N ASP A 738 -27.53 -10.03 -0.21
CA ASP A 738 -28.24 -8.77 0.01
C ASP A 738 -29.60 -9.11 0.64
N VAL A 739 -29.68 -9.05 1.97
CA VAL A 739 -30.90 -9.37 2.74
C VAL A 739 -31.99 -8.36 2.44
N TYR A 740 -31.61 -7.08 2.32
CA TYR A 740 -32.53 -6.00 1.97
C TYR A 740 -31.87 -5.07 0.94
N LYS A 741 -32.63 -4.66 -0.07
CA LYS A 741 -32.19 -3.70 -1.08
C LYS A 741 -33.36 -2.87 -1.57
N SER A 742 -33.23 -1.54 -1.40
CA SER A 742 -34.11 -0.50 -1.96
C SER A 742 -33.26 0.62 -2.57
N ASP A 743 -33.88 1.63 -3.13
CA ASP A 743 -33.19 2.80 -3.71
C ASP A 743 -32.45 3.63 -2.62
N ARG A 744 -32.82 3.47 -1.36
CA ARG A 744 -32.27 4.26 -0.23
C ARG A 744 -31.38 3.47 0.72
N MET A 745 -31.50 2.15 0.76
CA MET A 745 -30.80 1.34 1.74
C MET A 745 -30.49 -0.05 1.18
N LYS A 746 -29.28 -0.52 1.44
CA LYS A 746 -28.85 -1.89 1.19
C LYS A 746 -28.35 -2.48 2.50
N VAL A 747 -28.78 -3.70 2.83
CA VAL A 747 -28.26 -4.51 3.93
C VAL A 747 -27.71 -5.81 3.37
N SER A 748 -26.42 -6.04 3.55
CA SER A 748 -25.72 -7.24 3.07
C SER A 748 -25.13 -8.01 4.24
N TYR A 749 -25.06 -9.31 4.11
CA TYR A 749 -24.36 -10.21 5.01
C TYR A 749 -23.36 -11.03 4.22
N GLN A 750 -22.16 -11.18 4.76
CA GLN A 750 -21.08 -12.00 4.19
C GLN A 750 -20.51 -12.90 5.27
N ILE A 751 -20.13 -14.10 4.88
CA ILE A 751 -19.36 -15.04 5.67
C ILE A 751 -18.14 -15.49 4.89
N ASP A 752 -17.00 -15.51 5.54
CA ASP A 752 -15.71 -15.92 4.98
C ASP A 752 -15.16 -17.10 5.79
N GLY A 753 -14.50 -18.02 5.08
CA GLY A 753 -13.69 -19.07 5.67
C GLY A 753 -12.31 -19.03 5.02
N GLN A 754 -11.27 -18.90 5.82
CA GLN A 754 -9.89 -18.83 5.36
C GLN A 754 -9.12 -20.07 5.80
N ASN A 755 -8.08 -20.41 5.04
CA ASN A 755 -7.27 -21.60 5.28
C ASN A 755 -8.11 -22.85 5.58
N LEU A 756 -9.13 -23.12 4.76
CA LEU A 756 -10.09 -24.21 4.95
C LEU A 756 -9.43 -25.60 5.01
N THR A 757 -8.26 -25.72 4.40
CA THR A 757 -7.43 -26.93 4.43
C THR A 757 -6.66 -27.10 5.74
N ASN A 758 -6.64 -26.07 6.58
CA ASN A 758 -5.91 -25.99 7.85
C ASN A 758 -4.43 -26.37 7.71
N VAL A 759 -3.79 -25.87 6.66
CA VAL A 759 -2.35 -26.04 6.44
C VAL A 759 -1.62 -25.14 7.44
N LEU A 760 -0.58 -25.67 8.08
CA LEU A 760 0.37 -24.83 8.83
C LEU A 760 1.19 -24.03 7.82
N ASP A 761 0.94 -22.73 7.75
CA ASP A 761 1.59 -21.81 6.85
C ASP A 761 2.76 -21.14 7.58
N VAL A 762 3.96 -21.69 7.44
CA VAL A 762 5.17 -21.05 7.92
C VAL A 762 5.56 -20.01 6.87
N ILE A 763 5.46 -18.73 7.23
CA ILE A 763 5.78 -17.60 6.36
C ILE A 763 7.29 -17.36 6.39
N ASP A 764 7.85 -17.16 7.60
CA ASP A 764 9.28 -16.94 7.85
C ASP A 764 9.80 -17.93 8.88
N PHE A 765 11.07 -18.31 8.74
CA PHE A 765 11.76 -19.20 9.66
C PHE A 765 13.27 -18.93 9.69
N GLY A 766 13.81 -18.57 10.87
CA GLY A 766 15.22 -18.29 11.05
C GLY A 766 15.76 -17.33 10.01
N GLY A 767 14.95 -16.39 9.57
CA GLY A 767 15.36 -15.37 8.63
C GLY A 767 16.45 -14.52 9.25
N LEU A 768 17.53 -14.27 8.50
CA LEU A 768 18.69 -13.55 8.99
C LEU A 768 18.34 -12.16 9.51
N PHE A 769 17.27 -11.58 8.98
CA PHE A 769 16.83 -10.22 9.27
C PHE A 769 15.33 -10.13 9.61
N SER A 770 14.54 -11.17 9.36
CA SER A 770 13.06 -11.13 9.40
C SER A 770 12.41 -11.95 10.53
N GLY A 771 13.18 -12.68 11.35
CA GLY A 771 12.64 -13.48 12.46
C GLY A 771 11.84 -14.72 12.03
N ASN A 772 10.80 -15.07 12.79
CA ASN A 772 9.95 -16.23 12.57
C ASN A 772 8.46 -15.82 12.55
N ALA A 773 7.68 -16.42 11.65
CA ALA A 773 6.26 -16.10 11.53
C ALA A 773 5.42 -17.26 10.98
N ILE A 774 4.26 -17.49 11.59
CA ILE A 774 3.29 -18.48 11.18
C ILE A 774 1.97 -17.80 10.86
N GLY A 775 1.44 -18.05 9.69
CA GLY A 775 0.15 -17.53 9.27
C GLY A 775 -1.01 -18.11 10.09
N PRO A 776 -2.18 -17.46 10.09
CA PRO A 776 -3.32 -17.88 10.89
C PRO A 776 -3.82 -19.26 10.47
N PRO A 777 -4.21 -20.12 11.44
CA PRO A 777 -4.86 -21.37 11.15
C PRO A 777 -6.26 -21.13 10.56
N ARG A 778 -7.03 -22.22 10.32
CA ARG A 778 -8.38 -22.12 9.75
C ARG A 778 -9.28 -21.20 10.59
N SER A 779 -9.84 -20.21 9.95
CA SER A 779 -10.70 -19.19 10.55
C SER A 779 -11.98 -18.96 9.74
#